data_4b73cb228b623d3f3b42da5164c3b8ab
#
_entry.id   4b73cb228b623d3f3b42da5164c3b8ab
#
_cell.length_a   1.000
_cell.length_b   1.000
_cell.length_c   1.000
_cell.angle_alpha   90.00
_cell.angle_beta   90.00
_cell.angle_gamma   90.00
#
_symmetry.space_group_name_H-M   'P 1'
#
loop_
_entity.id
_entity.type
_entity.pdbx_description
1 polymer ?
#
loop_
_entity_poly.entity_id
_entity_poly.type
_entity_poly.pdbx_seq_one_letter_code
_entity_poly.pdbx_strand_id
1 'polypeptide(L)'
;MWYLNRGGGLDMNVIPAWMEGITGKGAVVTILDDGLEKDHPDLVQNYDPLASYDVNGQDSDPSPRYDMIDSNRHGTRCAGEVAATSNNSVCALGVAHGAQVGGVRMLDGDVTDAVEARSLSLNPHHIDIYSASWGPDDDGKTVDGPGELATRAFIEGVTKGRNGKGSIFIWASGNGGRDHDNCNCDGYTNSIYSLSISSATEHGHVPWYSEACSSTLASTYSSGAVGERQVVTTDLRHSCTSSHTGTSASAPLAAGICALALEANPNLTWRDMQHIVVRTARPQNLIAPDWQTNGVGRNVSHSFGYGLMDAYAMVQLARNWITVPEQHKCEIPAPHLLKPIPAKSVVVLQLQVKECEGVEVLEHVQAKLTIFSQRRGDLNIQLTSPMGTRVTLLAHRAHDNSRSGFNVWPFMSVHSWGESPFGTWQLEIHNDGRLLGRATLQNWSLVMYGSKQFLPTASHNGDPIRISKNKTFNKKKNKNKIKNKHSSKLITTTRLPKIQNKSKFKPNNPGLTNKKESISNKKDSNIISSKNKHLVNSTNSSNKNKTPLISTTTTDVSPYFYAVSNSNPIQKIKLDQDSVRQYLKFVKNITITYPIMIPSRDAVKTYNTFKNNQKLKEKSRDINTSRNVKVTLQKTTEVPTVKTTAQKGSLGK
;
A
#
# COMPACT_ATOMS: atom_id res chain seq x y z
N MET A 1 -21.49 -4.02 4.59
CA MET A 1 -20.28 -3.55 3.88
C MET A 1 -19.93 -4.58 2.81
N TRP A 2 -20.12 -4.20 1.57
CA TRP A 2 -20.01 -5.08 0.40
C TRP A 2 -18.56 -5.59 0.15
N TYR A 3 -17.56 -4.79 0.50
CA TYR A 3 -16.15 -5.11 0.34
C TYR A 3 -15.62 -6.15 1.36
N LEU A 4 -16.37 -6.38 2.45
CA LEU A 4 -16.03 -7.37 3.49
C LEU A 4 -16.81 -8.68 3.37
N ASN A 5 -18.05 -8.63 2.85
CA ASN A 5 -18.96 -9.78 2.85
C ASN A 5 -19.85 -9.79 1.61
N ARG A 6 -19.30 -10.17 0.47
CA ARG A 6 -20.05 -10.36 -0.78
C ARG A 6 -19.99 -11.81 -1.28
N GLY A 7 -18.93 -12.51 -0.93
CA GLY A 7 -18.70 -13.90 -1.33
C GLY A 7 -18.26 -14.04 -2.79
N GLY A 8 -18.02 -15.27 -3.20
CA GLY A 8 -17.66 -15.61 -4.58
C GLY A 8 -16.34 -15.01 -5.07
N GLY A 9 -15.45 -14.63 -4.16
CA GLY A 9 -14.18 -13.96 -4.49
C GLY A 9 -14.34 -12.49 -4.87
N LEU A 10 -15.50 -11.89 -4.59
CA LEU A 10 -15.84 -10.50 -4.91
C LEU A 10 -15.65 -9.54 -3.71
N ASP A 11 -15.04 -10.00 -2.63
CA ASP A 11 -14.68 -9.23 -1.45
C ASP A 11 -13.21 -9.51 -1.05
N MET A 12 -12.74 -8.88 0.02
CA MET A 12 -11.37 -9.00 0.50
C MET A 12 -11.12 -10.26 1.36
N ASN A 13 -12.09 -11.19 1.39
CA ASN A 13 -11.99 -12.50 2.06
C ASN A 13 -11.63 -12.41 3.55
N VAL A 14 -12.20 -11.44 4.26
CA VAL A 14 -11.91 -11.22 5.69
C VAL A 14 -12.68 -12.17 6.61
N ILE A 15 -13.91 -12.55 6.25
CA ILE A 15 -14.81 -13.35 7.08
C ILE A 15 -14.20 -14.68 7.54
N PRO A 16 -13.51 -15.45 6.68
CA PRO A 16 -12.88 -16.70 7.13
C PRO A 16 -11.79 -16.48 8.19
N ALA A 17 -11.03 -15.38 8.13
CA ALA A 17 -10.05 -15.01 9.15
C ALA A 17 -10.75 -14.74 10.50
N TRP A 18 -11.82 -13.94 10.50
CA TRP A 18 -12.62 -13.65 11.69
C TRP A 18 -13.25 -14.91 12.28
N MET A 19 -13.71 -15.85 11.45
CA MET A 19 -14.26 -17.13 11.91
C MET A 19 -13.22 -18.01 12.62
N GLU A 20 -11.95 -17.84 12.33
CA GLU A 20 -10.84 -18.47 13.03
C GLU A 20 -10.37 -17.69 14.28
N GLY A 21 -11.03 -16.57 14.59
CA GLY A 21 -10.74 -15.73 15.74
C GLY A 21 -9.64 -14.69 15.49
N ILE A 22 -9.17 -14.53 14.25
CA ILE A 22 -8.19 -13.50 13.86
C ILE A 22 -8.93 -12.21 13.57
N THR A 23 -8.70 -11.19 14.38
CA THR A 23 -9.40 -9.89 14.36
C THR A 23 -8.48 -8.68 14.34
N GLY A 24 -7.16 -8.90 14.31
CA GLY A 24 -6.12 -7.88 14.43
C GLY A 24 -5.62 -7.66 15.85
N LYS A 25 -6.03 -8.51 16.80
CA LYS A 25 -5.68 -8.36 18.21
C LYS A 25 -4.18 -8.38 18.44
N GLY A 26 -3.69 -7.35 19.15
CA GLY A 26 -2.27 -7.16 19.47
C GLY A 26 -1.48 -6.44 18.39
N ALA A 27 -2.08 -6.12 17.25
CA ALA A 27 -1.50 -5.20 16.28
C ALA A 27 -1.93 -3.75 16.57
N VAL A 28 -1.02 -2.81 16.35
CA VAL A 28 -1.21 -1.37 16.56
C VAL A 28 -1.05 -0.64 15.24
N VAL A 29 -2.10 0.08 14.84
CA VAL A 29 -2.13 0.86 13.60
C VAL A 29 -2.24 2.34 13.95
N THR A 30 -1.47 3.21 13.31
CA THR A 30 -1.66 4.66 13.41
C THR A 30 -2.03 5.25 12.05
N ILE A 31 -2.96 6.20 12.06
CA ILE A 31 -3.38 6.97 10.88
C ILE A 31 -2.63 8.30 10.90
N LEU A 32 -1.79 8.53 9.90
CA LEU A 32 -1.09 9.80 9.71
C LEU A 32 -1.97 10.70 8.84
N ASP A 33 -2.67 11.69 9.43
CA ASP A 33 -3.72 12.42 8.71
C ASP A 33 -4.06 13.78 9.36
N ASP A 34 -5.31 14.25 9.17
CA ASP A 34 -5.84 15.53 9.67
C ASP A 34 -6.35 15.49 11.12
N GLY A 35 -6.25 14.35 11.78
CA GLY A 35 -6.67 14.09 13.15
C GLY A 35 -7.53 12.84 13.28
N LEU A 36 -7.86 12.47 14.51
CA LEU A 36 -8.71 11.33 14.86
C LEU A 36 -9.66 11.71 15.98
N GLU A 37 -10.98 11.57 15.76
CA GLU A 37 -11.99 11.74 16.79
C GLU A 37 -11.95 10.54 17.74
N LYS A 38 -11.07 10.63 18.75
CA LYS A 38 -10.69 9.53 19.64
C LYS A 38 -11.83 9.03 20.54
N ASP A 39 -12.82 9.86 20.80
CA ASP A 39 -14.02 9.56 21.58
C ASP A 39 -15.24 9.14 20.73
N HIS A 40 -15.06 8.96 19.42
CA HIS A 40 -16.08 8.42 18.53
C HIS A 40 -16.57 7.07 19.06
N PRO A 41 -17.89 6.85 19.24
CA PRO A 41 -18.44 5.65 19.88
C PRO A 41 -18.07 4.33 19.19
N ASP A 42 -17.69 4.39 17.91
CA ASP A 42 -17.23 3.22 17.14
C ASP A 42 -15.70 3.03 17.14
N LEU A 43 -14.94 3.97 17.73
CA LEU A 43 -13.46 3.93 17.79
C LEU A 43 -12.92 3.86 19.23
N VAL A 44 -13.63 4.44 20.19
CA VAL A 44 -13.15 4.64 21.57
C VAL A 44 -12.67 3.35 22.25
N GLN A 45 -13.26 2.21 21.93
CA GLN A 45 -12.88 0.91 22.50
C GLN A 45 -11.49 0.46 22.03
N ASN A 46 -11.12 0.79 20.79
CA ASN A 46 -9.89 0.37 20.13
C ASN A 46 -8.85 1.50 20.07
N TYR A 47 -9.20 2.68 20.61
CA TYR A 47 -8.30 3.83 20.63
C TYR A 47 -7.04 3.58 21.44
N ASP A 48 -5.88 3.92 20.87
CA ASP A 48 -4.58 3.79 21.51
C ASP A 48 -3.88 5.17 21.64
N PRO A 49 -3.78 5.71 22.86
CA PRO A 49 -3.11 6.98 23.10
C PRO A 49 -1.59 6.92 22.87
N LEU A 50 -0.95 5.74 22.92
CA LEU A 50 0.48 5.60 22.63
C LEU A 50 0.77 5.56 21.13
N ALA A 51 -0.25 5.30 20.32
CA ALA A 51 -0.19 5.38 18.85
C ALA A 51 -0.69 6.73 18.33
N SER A 52 -0.83 7.75 19.20
CA SER A 52 -1.48 9.02 18.88
C SER A 52 -0.63 10.21 19.29
N TYR A 53 -0.67 11.29 18.50
CA TYR A 53 -0.01 12.54 18.78
C TYR A 53 -0.54 13.67 17.87
N ASP A 54 -0.56 14.91 18.37
CA ASP A 54 -0.76 16.11 17.55
C ASP A 54 0.59 16.76 17.22
N VAL A 55 1.07 16.60 15.98
CA VAL A 55 2.31 17.21 15.50
C VAL A 55 2.11 18.69 15.19
N ASN A 56 0.91 19.11 14.77
CA ASN A 56 0.58 20.50 14.49
C ASN A 56 0.48 21.32 15.79
N GLY A 57 -0.24 20.79 16.80
CA GLY A 57 -0.40 21.40 18.13
C GLY A 57 0.76 21.12 19.08
N GLN A 58 1.57 20.10 18.82
CA GLN A 58 2.68 19.61 19.65
C GLN A 58 2.25 19.09 21.03
N ASP A 59 1.13 18.37 21.07
CA ASP A 59 0.60 17.73 22.26
C ASP A 59 0.15 16.28 21.99
N SER A 60 -0.43 15.61 22.98
CA SER A 60 -0.82 14.21 22.89
C SER A 60 -2.28 14.00 22.47
N ASP A 61 -3.03 15.06 22.15
CA ASP A 61 -4.43 14.97 21.75
C ASP A 61 -4.58 14.99 20.23
N PRO A 62 -4.82 13.84 19.55
CA PRO A 62 -4.94 13.77 18.10
C PRO A 62 -6.28 14.28 17.58
N SER A 63 -7.15 14.84 18.45
CA SER A 63 -8.49 15.26 18.05
C SER A 63 -8.45 16.25 16.89
N PRO A 64 -9.30 16.09 15.87
CA PRO A 64 -9.35 16.97 14.73
C PRO A 64 -9.87 18.36 15.13
N ARG A 65 -9.47 19.38 14.40
CA ARG A 65 -10.10 20.70 14.52
C ARG A 65 -11.49 20.64 13.90
N TYR A 66 -12.49 21.03 14.68
CA TYR A 66 -13.87 21.10 14.21
C TYR A 66 -14.17 22.47 13.60
N ASP A 67 -14.69 22.50 12.40
CA ASP A 67 -15.16 23.71 11.72
C ASP A 67 -16.57 23.50 11.11
N MET A 68 -17.09 24.51 10.40
CA MET A 68 -18.44 24.49 9.84
C MET A 68 -18.62 23.53 8.65
N ILE A 69 -17.54 23.14 8.01
CA ILE A 69 -17.53 22.25 6.83
C ILE A 69 -16.92 20.88 7.12
N ASP A 70 -16.56 20.63 8.37
CA ASP A 70 -15.90 19.39 8.82
C ASP A 70 -14.69 19.05 7.94
N SER A 71 -13.79 20.06 7.75
CA SER A 71 -12.64 19.92 6.85
C SER A 71 -11.69 18.79 7.27
N ASN A 72 -11.51 18.58 8.58
CA ASN A 72 -10.58 17.60 9.15
C ASN A 72 -11.26 16.28 9.54
N ARG A 73 -12.04 15.72 8.63
CA ARG A 73 -12.80 14.46 8.85
C ARG A 73 -12.08 13.22 8.31
N HIS A 74 -11.04 13.43 7.51
CA HIS A 74 -10.46 12.37 6.70
C HIS A 74 -9.80 11.28 7.55
N GLY A 75 -8.97 11.62 8.53
CA GLY A 75 -8.30 10.65 9.40
C GLY A 75 -9.25 9.82 10.26
N THR A 76 -10.36 10.44 10.75
CA THR A 76 -11.41 9.70 11.47
C THR A 76 -12.08 8.67 10.57
N ARG A 77 -12.32 8.98 9.30
CA ARG A 77 -12.86 8.04 8.32
C ARG A 77 -11.90 6.87 8.06
N CYS A 78 -10.62 7.15 7.87
CA CYS A 78 -9.58 6.13 7.69
C CYS A 78 -9.47 5.19 8.91
N ALA A 79 -9.56 5.72 10.12
CA ALA A 79 -9.48 4.92 11.34
C ALA A 79 -10.62 3.90 11.47
N GLY A 80 -11.84 4.29 11.10
CA GLY A 80 -13.01 3.40 11.14
C GLY A 80 -12.89 2.20 10.20
N GLU A 81 -12.24 2.37 9.06
CA GLU A 81 -12.00 1.26 8.13
C GLU A 81 -11.05 0.22 8.70
N VAL A 82 -10.06 0.66 9.48
CA VAL A 82 -9.11 -0.24 10.14
C VAL A 82 -9.76 -0.96 11.31
N ALA A 83 -10.36 -0.22 12.26
CA ALA A 83 -10.63 -0.75 13.59
C ALA A 83 -11.96 -0.27 14.20
N ALA A 84 -12.99 0.09 13.40
CA ALA A 84 -14.32 0.29 13.93
C ALA A 84 -14.77 -0.94 14.73
N THR A 85 -15.37 -0.69 15.89
CA THR A 85 -15.67 -1.71 16.90
C THR A 85 -16.73 -2.69 16.42
N SER A 86 -16.53 -3.97 16.68
CA SER A 86 -17.49 -5.00 16.29
C SER A 86 -18.67 -5.08 17.24
N ASN A 87 -19.85 -5.40 16.67
CA ASN A 87 -21.06 -5.77 17.41
C ASN A 87 -21.60 -4.70 18.38
N ASN A 88 -21.39 -3.43 18.10
CA ASN A 88 -21.90 -2.30 18.88
C ASN A 88 -23.12 -1.61 18.24
N SER A 89 -23.51 -2.01 17.03
CA SER A 89 -24.60 -1.42 16.24
C SER A 89 -24.37 0.05 15.87
N VAL A 90 -23.11 0.49 15.80
CA VAL A 90 -22.70 1.83 15.39
C VAL A 90 -21.96 1.71 14.04
N CYS A 91 -22.06 2.70 13.21
CA CYS A 91 -21.47 2.94 11.89
C CYS A 91 -21.01 1.73 11.09
N ALA A 92 -19.87 1.13 11.44
CA ALA A 92 -19.11 0.24 10.58
C ALA A 92 -18.55 -0.97 11.32
N LEU A 93 -17.76 -1.76 10.62
CA LEU A 93 -16.96 -2.84 11.17
C LEU A 93 -15.58 -2.74 10.53
N GLY A 94 -14.58 -2.47 11.33
CA GLY A 94 -13.20 -2.41 10.88
C GLY A 94 -12.70 -3.78 10.38
N VAL A 95 -11.83 -3.76 9.38
CA VAL A 95 -11.19 -4.99 8.87
C VAL A 95 -10.49 -5.73 10.00
N ALA A 96 -9.79 -4.99 10.86
CA ALA A 96 -9.11 -5.49 12.05
C ALA A 96 -9.77 -4.93 13.32
N HIS A 97 -11.05 -5.24 13.51
CA HIS A 97 -11.88 -4.71 14.61
C HIS A 97 -11.40 -5.07 16.02
N GLY A 98 -10.38 -5.89 16.15
CA GLY A 98 -9.70 -6.21 17.42
C GLY A 98 -8.31 -5.57 17.54
N ALA A 99 -7.85 -4.83 16.53
CA ALA A 99 -6.60 -4.06 16.58
C ALA A 99 -6.77 -2.77 17.37
N GLN A 100 -5.65 -2.21 17.85
CA GLN A 100 -5.59 -0.87 18.40
C GLN A 100 -5.37 0.13 17.27
N VAL A 101 -5.99 1.31 17.35
CA VAL A 101 -5.86 2.38 16.38
C VAL A 101 -5.58 3.71 17.04
N GLY A 102 -4.56 4.40 16.55
CA GLY A 102 -4.23 5.76 16.91
C GLY A 102 -4.29 6.71 15.72
N GLY A 103 -4.09 8.00 15.98
CA GLY A 103 -4.02 9.02 14.96
C GLY A 103 -2.92 10.03 15.21
N VAL A 104 -2.27 10.47 14.15
CA VAL A 104 -1.32 11.56 14.18
C VAL A 104 -1.88 12.72 13.39
N ARG A 105 -2.28 13.77 14.11
CA ARG A 105 -2.74 15.02 13.47
C ARG A 105 -1.53 15.77 12.94
N MET A 106 -1.36 15.77 11.61
CA MET A 106 -0.21 16.37 10.95
C MET A 106 -0.56 17.21 9.72
N LEU A 107 -1.76 17.02 9.15
CA LEU A 107 -2.17 17.69 7.90
C LEU A 107 -2.94 18.99 8.12
N ASP A 108 -3.29 19.36 9.36
CA ASP A 108 -4.02 20.61 9.69
C ASP A 108 -3.04 21.77 10.00
N GLY A 109 -1.98 21.87 9.21
CA GLY A 109 -0.95 22.89 9.30
C GLY A 109 0.04 22.79 8.15
N ASP A 110 1.17 23.51 8.24
CA ASP A 110 2.23 23.39 7.24
C ASP A 110 2.93 22.04 7.34
N VAL A 111 2.83 21.22 6.29
CA VAL A 111 3.47 19.92 6.20
C VAL A 111 4.92 20.10 5.75
N THR A 112 5.83 20.18 6.71
CA THR A 112 7.27 20.28 6.45
C THR A 112 7.95 18.92 6.60
N ASP A 113 9.14 18.74 6.03
CA ASP A 113 9.98 17.54 6.19
C ASP A 113 10.15 17.11 7.67
N ALA A 114 10.20 18.09 8.60
CA ALA A 114 10.28 17.81 10.04
C ALA A 114 8.95 17.29 10.62
N VAL A 115 7.80 17.77 10.14
CA VAL A 115 6.47 17.28 10.52
C VAL A 115 6.29 15.85 10.03
N GLU A 116 6.64 15.57 8.78
CA GLU A 116 6.59 14.23 8.22
C GLU A 116 7.47 13.26 8.96
N ALA A 117 8.74 13.61 9.17
CA ALA A 117 9.70 12.75 9.86
C ALA A 117 9.24 12.44 11.30
N ARG A 118 8.70 13.42 12.02
CA ARG A 118 8.18 13.21 13.37
C ARG A 118 6.99 12.27 13.37
N SER A 119 6.09 12.42 12.41
CA SER A 119 4.92 11.56 12.25
C SER A 119 5.30 10.12 11.90
N LEU A 120 6.20 9.93 10.93
CA LEU A 120 6.70 8.64 10.49
C LEU A 120 7.56 7.89 11.53
N SER A 121 8.06 8.61 12.55
CA SER A 121 8.90 8.04 13.63
C SER A 121 8.24 8.04 15.00
N LEU A 122 6.92 8.27 15.08
CA LEU A 122 6.20 8.22 16.35
C LEU A 122 6.22 6.78 16.90
N ASN A 123 6.71 6.61 18.11
CA ASN A 123 6.72 5.35 18.88
C ASN A 123 6.97 4.07 18.07
N PRO A 124 8.09 3.95 17.32
CA PRO A 124 8.29 2.90 16.31
C PRO A 124 8.45 1.49 16.90
N HIS A 125 8.55 1.36 18.23
CA HIS A 125 8.59 0.06 18.92
C HIS A 125 7.20 -0.40 19.40
N HIS A 126 6.24 0.52 19.46
CA HIS A 126 4.86 0.27 19.84
C HIS A 126 3.94 0.16 18.62
N ILE A 127 4.08 1.07 17.66
CA ILE A 127 3.28 1.09 16.44
C ILE A 127 3.83 0.06 15.45
N ASP A 128 2.96 -0.82 14.95
CA ASP A 128 3.31 -1.80 13.93
C ASP A 128 3.15 -1.26 12.52
N ILE A 129 2.03 -0.55 12.26
CA ILE A 129 1.62 -0.12 10.94
C ILE A 129 1.31 1.38 10.95
N TYR A 130 1.89 2.09 9.98
CA TYR A 130 1.59 3.49 9.70
C TYR A 130 0.81 3.55 8.39
N SER A 131 -0.40 4.10 8.43
CA SER A 131 -1.27 4.27 7.25
C SER A 131 -1.30 5.73 6.85
N ALA A 132 -0.89 6.03 5.63
CA ALA A 132 -0.83 7.37 5.06
C ALA A 132 -1.65 7.47 3.77
N SER A 133 -2.53 8.45 3.73
CA SER A 133 -3.40 8.73 2.59
C SER A 133 -3.21 10.16 2.08
N TRP A 134 -1.94 10.56 1.94
CA TRP A 134 -1.49 11.88 1.49
C TRP A 134 -0.18 11.75 0.71
N GLY A 135 0.23 12.82 0.05
CA GLY A 135 1.45 12.89 -0.76
C GLY A 135 1.56 14.20 -1.53
N PRO A 136 2.42 14.28 -2.55
CA PRO A 136 2.47 15.38 -3.49
C PRO A 136 1.14 15.61 -4.20
N ASP A 137 0.97 16.82 -4.79
CA ASP A 137 -0.23 17.15 -5.56
C ASP A 137 -0.47 16.17 -6.71
N ASP A 138 -1.69 15.63 -6.77
CA ASP A 138 -2.19 14.71 -7.80
C ASP A 138 -2.65 15.48 -9.07
N ASP A 139 -1.77 16.31 -9.63
CA ASP A 139 -2.10 17.32 -10.66
C ASP A 139 -1.56 17.01 -12.08
N GLY A 140 -0.96 15.83 -12.25
CA GLY A 140 -0.38 15.38 -13.51
C GLY A 140 0.88 16.14 -13.93
N LYS A 141 1.51 16.89 -13.02
CA LYS A 141 2.73 17.67 -13.33
C LYS A 141 3.74 17.74 -12.18
N THR A 142 3.34 17.50 -10.93
CA THR A 142 4.23 17.52 -9.77
C THR A 142 5.15 16.28 -9.79
N VAL A 143 6.40 16.46 -9.41
CA VAL A 143 7.38 15.40 -9.13
C VAL A 143 8.06 15.80 -7.83
N ASP A 144 7.68 15.13 -6.77
CA ASP A 144 8.15 15.44 -5.42
C ASP A 144 8.16 14.16 -4.56
N GLY A 145 8.70 14.24 -3.35
CA GLY A 145 8.79 13.09 -2.46
C GLY A 145 9.38 13.47 -1.10
N PRO A 146 9.65 12.47 -0.24
CA PRO A 146 10.11 12.69 1.10
C PRO A 146 11.41 13.51 1.12
N GLY A 147 11.46 14.51 1.98
CA GLY A 147 12.67 15.27 2.26
C GLY A 147 13.72 14.41 2.97
N GLU A 148 14.82 15.04 3.39
CA GLU A 148 15.93 14.30 4.00
C GLU A 148 15.54 13.67 5.34
N LEU A 149 14.76 14.38 6.17
CA LEU A 149 14.36 13.88 7.50
C LEU A 149 13.30 12.79 7.37
N ALA A 150 12.32 12.94 6.50
CA ALA A 150 11.32 11.90 6.22
C ALA A 150 11.97 10.65 5.62
N THR A 151 12.94 10.80 4.71
CA THR A 151 13.73 9.68 4.18
C THR A 151 14.46 8.93 5.29
N ARG A 152 15.07 9.64 6.24
CA ARG A 152 15.71 9.01 7.40
C ARG A 152 14.70 8.30 8.29
N ALA A 153 13.52 8.88 8.50
CA ALA A 153 12.45 8.27 9.28
C ALA A 153 11.99 6.93 8.68
N PHE A 154 11.84 6.85 7.35
CA PHE A 154 11.59 5.58 6.66
C PHE A 154 12.69 4.55 6.92
N ILE A 155 13.95 4.93 6.71
CA ILE A 155 15.10 4.02 6.88
C ILE A 155 15.20 3.54 8.33
N GLU A 156 15.04 4.44 9.31
CA GLU A 156 15.06 4.08 10.73
C GLU A 156 13.86 3.22 11.11
N GLY A 157 12.67 3.54 10.59
CA GLY A 157 11.45 2.76 10.81
C GLY A 157 11.62 1.31 10.35
N VAL A 158 12.08 1.08 9.10
CA VAL A 158 12.24 -0.29 8.57
C VAL A 158 13.43 -1.04 9.17
N THR A 159 14.41 -0.35 9.74
CA THR A 159 15.59 -1.01 10.35
C THR A 159 15.47 -1.23 11.85
N LYS A 160 14.90 -0.27 12.59
CA LYS A 160 14.83 -0.27 14.06
C LYS A 160 13.41 -0.50 14.58
N GLY A 161 12.39 -0.09 13.84
CA GLY A 161 10.98 -0.20 14.23
C GLY A 161 10.59 -1.63 14.58
N ARG A 162 9.54 -1.78 15.39
CA ARG A 162 9.05 -3.08 15.86
C ARG A 162 10.15 -3.98 16.42
N ASN A 163 11.07 -3.40 17.17
CA ASN A 163 12.22 -4.10 17.75
C ASN A 163 13.10 -4.80 16.70
N GLY A 164 13.38 -4.14 15.57
CA GLY A 164 14.23 -4.62 14.49
C GLY A 164 13.50 -5.43 13.41
N LYS A 165 12.19 -5.65 13.53
CA LYS A 165 11.37 -6.27 12.46
C LYS A 165 11.01 -5.27 11.35
N GLY A 166 11.09 -4.00 11.65
CA GLY A 166 10.75 -2.88 10.79
C GLY A 166 9.28 -2.50 10.84
N SER A 167 9.03 -1.19 10.90
CA SER A 167 7.71 -0.58 10.77
C SER A 167 7.13 -0.87 9.39
N ILE A 168 5.82 -1.06 9.31
CA ILE A 168 5.10 -1.30 8.06
C ILE A 168 4.44 0.01 7.65
N PHE A 169 4.87 0.58 6.52
CA PHE A 169 4.32 1.81 5.97
C PHE A 169 3.37 1.47 4.81
N ILE A 170 2.10 1.86 4.93
CA ILE A 170 1.07 1.66 3.91
C ILE A 170 0.68 3.00 3.34
N TRP A 171 0.66 3.10 2.02
CA TRP A 171 0.48 4.36 1.31
C TRP A 171 -0.58 4.26 0.23
N ALA A 172 -1.46 5.26 0.16
CA ALA A 172 -2.41 5.42 -0.95
C ALA A 172 -1.66 5.77 -2.23
N SER A 173 -2.01 5.14 -3.36
CA SER A 173 -1.25 5.30 -4.60
C SER A 173 -1.50 6.59 -5.37
N GLY A 174 -2.43 7.45 -4.93
CA GLY A 174 -2.77 8.72 -5.58
C GLY A 174 -4.10 8.72 -6.32
N ASN A 175 -4.64 9.92 -6.55
CA ASN A 175 -5.96 10.14 -7.14
C ASN A 175 -5.93 11.01 -8.41
N GLY A 176 -4.77 11.19 -9.03
CA GLY A 176 -4.53 12.03 -10.21
C GLY A 176 -4.92 11.38 -11.54
N GLY A 177 -5.69 10.27 -11.55
CA GLY A 177 -6.01 9.56 -12.78
C GLY A 177 -6.71 10.40 -13.85
N ARG A 178 -7.55 11.37 -13.46
CA ARG A 178 -8.16 12.33 -14.41
C ARG A 178 -7.17 13.28 -15.04
N ASP A 179 -6.13 13.63 -14.32
CA ASP A 179 -5.08 14.55 -14.75
C ASP A 179 -3.91 13.82 -15.41
N HIS A 180 -4.10 12.51 -15.70
CA HIS A 180 -3.09 11.62 -16.27
C HIS A 180 -1.79 11.62 -15.46
N ASP A 181 -1.91 11.63 -14.12
CA ASP A 181 -0.78 11.54 -13.24
C ASP A 181 -0.20 10.12 -13.22
N ASN A 182 1.03 10.00 -12.70
CA ASN A 182 1.74 8.75 -12.58
C ASN A 182 2.42 8.66 -11.22
N CYS A 183 2.00 7.73 -10.39
CA CYS A 183 2.49 7.58 -9.02
C CYS A 183 3.99 7.22 -8.90
N ASN A 184 4.68 6.95 -10.00
CA ASN A 184 6.15 6.93 -10.00
C ASN A 184 6.80 8.33 -9.96
N CYS A 185 5.99 9.40 -10.05
CA CYS A 185 6.42 10.78 -9.80
C CYS A 185 6.21 11.24 -8.36
N ASP A 186 5.61 10.40 -7.53
CA ASP A 186 5.46 10.53 -6.08
C ASP A 186 6.50 9.66 -5.37
N GLY A 187 7.42 10.28 -4.64
CA GLY A 187 8.52 9.60 -3.95
C GLY A 187 8.10 8.77 -2.74
N TYR A 188 6.85 8.93 -2.23
CA TYR A 188 6.32 8.10 -1.14
C TYR A 188 5.80 6.77 -1.69
N THR A 189 4.96 6.80 -2.71
CA THR A 189 4.45 5.58 -3.37
C THR A 189 5.53 4.85 -4.15
N ASN A 190 6.52 5.58 -4.65
CA ASN A 190 7.68 5.07 -5.40
C ASN A 190 8.83 4.58 -4.48
N SER A 191 8.62 4.60 -3.15
CA SER A 191 9.60 4.12 -2.17
C SER A 191 9.58 2.59 -2.05
N ILE A 192 10.75 1.97 -1.89
CA ILE A 192 10.83 0.53 -1.58
C ILE A 192 10.29 0.20 -0.18
N TYR A 193 10.22 1.20 0.71
CA TYR A 193 9.83 1.05 2.12
C TYR A 193 8.33 1.09 2.33
N SER A 194 7.55 1.59 1.37
CA SER A 194 6.11 1.66 1.43
C SER A 194 5.42 0.53 0.66
N LEU A 195 4.25 0.11 1.16
CA LEU A 195 3.28 -0.68 0.39
C LEU A 195 2.34 0.30 -0.30
N SER A 196 2.55 0.56 -1.58
CA SER A 196 1.66 1.40 -2.39
C SER A 196 0.41 0.62 -2.77
N ILE A 197 -0.76 1.14 -2.37
CA ILE A 197 -2.06 0.48 -2.49
C ILE A 197 -2.97 1.29 -3.40
N SER A 198 -3.42 0.67 -4.49
CA SER A 198 -4.39 1.21 -5.43
C SER A 198 -5.82 0.76 -5.11
N SER A 199 -6.77 1.17 -5.93
CA SER A 199 -8.20 0.94 -5.71
C SER A 199 -8.84 0.11 -6.82
N ALA A 200 -9.82 -0.72 -6.43
CA ALA A 200 -10.75 -1.36 -7.35
C ALA A 200 -12.19 -0.94 -7.04
N THR A 201 -13.04 -0.75 -8.06
CA THR A 201 -14.46 -0.50 -7.86
C THR A 201 -15.19 -1.77 -7.43
N GLU A 202 -16.44 -1.64 -7.01
CA GLU A 202 -17.32 -2.76 -6.67
C GLU A 202 -17.38 -3.83 -7.78
N HIS A 203 -17.30 -3.43 -9.03
CA HIS A 203 -17.34 -4.32 -10.19
C HIS A 203 -15.96 -4.73 -10.72
N GLY A 204 -14.89 -4.41 -10.00
CA GLY A 204 -13.52 -4.77 -10.35
C GLY A 204 -12.91 -3.91 -11.45
N HIS A 205 -13.49 -2.77 -11.76
CA HIS A 205 -12.92 -1.81 -12.70
C HIS A 205 -11.90 -0.89 -12.03
N VAL A 206 -11.06 -0.27 -12.84
CA VAL A 206 -10.16 0.81 -12.43
C VAL A 206 -11.00 2.07 -12.16
N PRO A 207 -10.97 2.65 -10.93
CA PRO A 207 -11.70 3.88 -10.65
C PRO A 207 -11.18 5.05 -11.47
N TRP A 208 -12.03 6.05 -11.71
CA TRP A 208 -11.70 7.23 -12.50
C TRP A 208 -10.56 8.09 -11.93
N TYR A 209 -10.30 8.00 -10.65
CA TYR A 209 -9.24 8.72 -9.94
C TYR A 209 -7.93 7.93 -9.86
N SER A 210 -7.96 6.63 -10.12
CA SER A 210 -6.79 5.75 -9.92
C SER A 210 -5.67 6.09 -10.89
N GLU A 211 -4.45 6.11 -10.37
CA GLU A 211 -3.23 6.21 -11.14
C GLU A 211 -2.68 4.82 -11.51
N ALA A 212 -1.95 4.76 -12.61
CA ALA A 212 -1.35 3.53 -13.09
C ALA A 212 0.18 3.66 -13.08
N CYS A 213 0.85 2.96 -12.17
CA CYS A 213 2.31 2.97 -12.07
C CYS A 213 2.90 1.63 -11.67
N SER A 214 4.17 1.45 -11.96
CA SER A 214 4.87 0.18 -11.72
C SER A 214 5.28 -0.06 -10.26
N SER A 215 5.13 0.93 -9.40
CA SER A 215 5.40 0.85 -7.96
C SER A 215 4.23 0.30 -7.15
N THR A 216 3.01 0.32 -7.68
CA THR A 216 1.82 -0.23 -7.01
C THR A 216 1.98 -1.71 -6.71
N LEU A 217 1.88 -2.09 -5.42
CA LEU A 217 2.08 -3.47 -4.99
C LEU A 217 0.80 -4.29 -5.09
N ALA A 218 -0.32 -3.75 -4.62
CA ALA A 218 -1.62 -4.42 -4.64
C ALA A 218 -2.77 -3.40 -4.55
N SER A 219 -4.00 -3.89 -4.47
CA SER A 219 -5.21 -3.06 -4.39
C SER A 219 -6.17 -3.58 -3.34
N THR A 220 -7.02 -2.68 -2.84
CA THR A 220 -8.24 -3.01 -2.10
C THR A 220 -9.44 -2.35 -2.77
N TYR A 221 -10.64 -2.55 -2.25
CA TYR A 221 -11.83 -1.90 -2.79
C TYR A 221 -11.95 -0.45 -2.34
N SER A 222 -12.54 0.38 -3.20
CA SER A 222 -12.97 1.74 -2.90
C SER A 222 -14.18 2.11 -3.77
N SER A 223 -14.60 3.38 -3.74
CA SER A 223 -15.71 3.87 -4.55
C SER A 223 -15.42 3.79 -6.06
N GLY A 224 -16.47 3.66 -6.83
CA GLY A 224 -16.38 3.63 -8.29
C GLY A 224 -17.17 4.74 -8.98
N ALA A 225 -17.92 4.37 -10.02
CA ALA A 225 -18.76 5.26 -10.78
C ALA A 225 -20.01 5.71 -9.98
N VAL A 226 -20.71 6.71 -10.50
CA VAL A 226 -21.99 7.14 -9.95
C VAL A 226 -22.98 5.97 -9.97
N GLY A 227 -23.55 5.66 -8.80
CA GLY A 227 -24.48 4.53 -8.61
C GLY A 227 -23.81 3.25 -8.06
N GLU A 228 -22.49 3.14 -8.04
CA GLU A 228 -21.79 2.09 -7.31
C GLU A 228 -21.71 2.39 -5.80
N ARG A 229 -21.67 1.33 -5.00
CA ARG A 229 -21.54 1.47 -3.55
C ARG A 229 -20.15 1.99 -3.18
N GLN A 230 -20.11 2.86 -2.19
CA GLN A 230 -18.90 3.44 -1.66
C GLN A 230 -18.51 2.77 -0.32
N VAL A 231 -17.43 3.22 0.29
CA VAL A 231 -16.95 2.68 1.57
C VAL A 231 -17.73 3.31 2.73
N VAL A 232 -18.07 2.47 3.70
CA VAL A 232 -18.83 2.84 4.92
C VAL A 232 -17.86 2.90 6.08
N THR A 233 -17.88 4.00 6.84
CA THR A 233 -16.93 4.20 7.95
C THR A 233 -17.47 5.23 8.96
N THR A 234 -16.71 5.51 9.99
CA THR A 234 -16.92 6.60 10.96
C THR A 234 -16.79 7.96 10.29
N ASP A 235 -17.42 8.99 10.87
CA ASP A 235 -17.28 10.39 10.46
C ASP A 235 -17.26 11.30 11.68
N LEU A 236 -16.91 12.58 11.52
CA LEU A 236 -16.87 13.54 12.62
C LEU A 236 -18.22 13.69 13.32
N ARG A 237 -18.18 14.22 14.55
CA ARG A 237 -19.32 14.49 15.43
C ARG A 237 -20.10 13.21 15.77
N HIS A 238 -19.35 12.14 16.04
CA HIS A 238 -19.89 10.82 16.38
C HIS A 238 -20.87 10.30 15.31
N SER A 239 -20.68 10.71 14.06
CA SER A 239 -21.55 10.33 12.94
C SER A 239 -20.94 9.24 12.07
N CYS A 240 -21.69 8.80 11.08
CA CYS A 240 -21.28 7.75 10.15
C CYS A 240 -21.36 8.27 8.72
N THR A 241 -20.52 7.72 7.84
CA THR A 241 -20.61 7.98 6.40
C THR A 241 -20.70 6.69 5.60
N SER A 242 -21.39 6.76 4.46
CA SER A 242 -21.39 5.70 3.44
C SER A 242 -20.75 6.16 2.12
N SER A 243 -19.95 7.23 2.19
CA SER A 243 -19.41 7.90 1.00
C SER A 243 -17.91 8.23 1.12
N HIS A 244 -17.13 7.34 1.72
CA HIS A 244 -15.66 7.48 1.66
C HIS A 244 -15.12 6.93 0.34
N THR A 245 -14.09 7.60 -0.23
CA THR A 245 -13.67 7.41 -1.61
C THR A 245 -12.17 7.66 -1.80
N GLY A 246 -11.67 7.35 -2.99
CA GLY A 246 -10.27 7.54 -3.36
C GLY A 246 -9.39 6.38 -2.93
N THR A 247 -8.12 6.45 -3.27
CA THR A 247 -7.10 5.52 -2.76
C THR A 247 -6.89 5.72 -1.26
N SER A 248 -7.34 6.87 -0.73
CA SER A 248 -7.43 7.15 0.71
C SER A 248 -8.28 6.16 1.49
N ALA A 249 -9.33 5.57 0.89
CA ALA A 249 -10.11 4.51 1.51
C ALA A 249 -9.45 3.12 1.31
N SER A 250 -8.59 2.96 0.31
CA SER A 250 -7.94 1.68 0.04
C SER A 250 -6.77 1.39 0.96
N ALA A 251 -5.97 2.39 1.30
CA ALA A 251 -4.80 2.22 2.17
C ALA A 251 -5.18 1.75 3.59
N PRO A 252 -6.17 2.33 4.30
CA PRO A 252 -6.56 1.84 5.62
C PRO A 252 -7.18 0.44 5.61
N LEU A 253 -7.93 0.06 4.55
CA LEU A 253 -8.39 -1.32 4.40
C LEU A 253 -7.20 -2.30 4.29
N ALA A 254 -6.15 -1.93 3.54
CA ALA A 254 -4.92 -2.72 3.46
C ALA A 254 -4.19 -2.78 4.81
N ALA A 255 -4.16 -1.69 5.58
CA ALA A 255 -3.59 -1.64 6.92
C ALA A 255 -4.30 -2.63 7.86
N GLY A 256 -5.63 -2.66 7.82
CA GLY A 256 -6.42 -3.64 8.55
C GLY A 256 -6.10 -5.09 8.16
N ILE A 257 -5.95 -5.38 6.86
CA ILE A 257 -5.57 -6.72 6.39
C ILE A 257 -4.16 -7.10 6.88
N CYS A 258 -3.21 -6.17 6.86
CA CYS A 258 -1.87 -6.39 7.39
C CYS A 258 -1.89 -6.63 8.91
N ALA A 259 -2.75 -5.94 9.65
CA ALA A 259 -2.94 -6.16 11.09
C ALA A 259 -3.46 -7.59 11.39
N LEU A 260 -4.38 -8.13 10.57
CA LEU A 260 -4.82 -9.54 10.67
C LEU A 260 -3.64 -10.51 10.47
N ALA A 261 -2.75 -10.23 9.50
CA ALA A 261 -1.57 -11.05 9.26
C ALA A 261 -0.56 -10.99 10.42
N LEU A 262 -0.43 -9.82 11.08
CA LEU A 262 0.43 -9.65 12.25
C LEU A 262 -0.10 -10.38 13.48
N GLU A 263 -1.43 -10.43 13.71
CA GLU A 263 -2.00 -11.28 14.77
C GLU A 263 -1.67 -12.76 14.52
N ALA A 264 -1.75 -13.20 13.26
CA ALA A 264 -1.42 -14.59 12.91
C ALA A 264 0.07 -14.91 13.08
N ASN A 265 0.96 -13.91 12.87
CA ASN A 265 2.40 -14.04 13.09
C ASN A 265 3.04 -12.67 13.43
N PRO A 266 3.24 -12.35 14.70
CA PRO A 266 3.81 -11.07 15.14
C PRO A 266 5.31 -10.92 14.82
N ASN A 267 5.95 -11.98 14.28
CA ASN A 267 7.37 -11.96 13.92
C ASN A 267 7.63 -11.55 12.47
N LEU A 268 6.60 -11.30 11.67
CA LEU A 268 6.75 -10.84 10.30
C LEU A 268 7.54 -9.52 10.26
N THR A 269 8.55 -9.47 9.40
CA THR A 269 9.26 -8.24 9.06
C THR A 269 8.44 -7.42 8.07
N TRP A 270 8.83 -6.15 7.87
CA TRP A 270 8.22 -5.31 6.85
C TRP A 270 8.33 -5.91 5.43
N ARG A 271 9.46 -6.59 5.12
CA ARG A 271 9.65 -7.29 3.84
C ARG A 271 8.81 -8.57 3.74
N ASP A 272 8.70 -9.32 4.84
CA ASP A 272 7.82 -10.50 4.88
C ASP A 272 6.40 -10.12 4.50
N MET A 273 5.91 -8.98 5.01
CA MET A 273 4.57 -8.47 4.68
C MET A 273 4.42 -8.21 3.18
N GLN A 274 5.38 -7.53 2.54
CA GLN A 274 5.36 -7.30 1.09
C GLN A 274 5.38 -8.62 0.30
N HIS A 275 6.22 -9.57 0.70
CA HIS A 275 6.26 -10.90 0.07
C HIS A 275 4.94 -11.66 0.21
N ILE A 276 4.28 -11.58 1.37
CA ILE A 276 2.98 -12.21 1.60
C ILE A 276 1.92 -11.59 0.69
N VAL A 277 1.87 -10.25 0.60
CA VAL A 277 0.97 -9.54 -0.31
C VAL A 277 1.17 -9.99 -1.76
N VAL A 278 2.41 -9.96 -2.27
CA VAL A 278 2.73 -10.39 -3.65
C VAL A 278 2.30 -11.82 -3.95
N ARG A 279 2.34 -12.72 -2.93
CA ARG A 279 2.01 -14.13 -3.11
C ARG A 279 0.53 -14.46 -2.98
N THR A 280 -0.25 -13.61 -2.30
CA THR A 280 -1.64 -13.88 -1.98
C THR A 280 -2.64 -12.98 -2.69
N ALA A 281 -2.19 -11.84 -3.23
CA ALA A 281 -3.05 -10.94 -4.00
C ALA A 281 -3.65 -11.65 -5.23
N ARG A 282 -4.92 -11.34 -5.50
CA ARG A 282 -5.74 -12.02 -6.51
C ARG A 282 -6.03 -11.13 -7.70
N PRO A 283 -5.61 -11.49 -8.92
CA PRO A 283 -5.99 -10.78 -10.15
C PRO A 283 -7.41 -11.08 -10.61
N GLN A 284 -8.05 -12.15 -10.10
CA GLN A 284 -9.39 -12.56 -10.49
C GLN A 284 -10.43 -11.50 -10.16
N ASN A 285 -11.39 -11.33 -11.06
CA ASN A 285 -12.48 -10.35 -10.96
C ASN A 285 -12.03 -8.88 -11.04
N LEU A 286 -10.77 -8.61 -11.38
CA LEU A 286 -10.26 -7.28 -11.68
C LEU A 286 -10.07 -7.09 -13.17
N ILE A 287 -10.61 -6.00 -13.72
CA ILE A 287 -10.68 -5.73 -15.15
C ILE A 287 -9.75 -4.56 -15.49
N ALA A 288 -8.61 -4.88 -16.07
CA ALA A 288 -7.65 -3.91 -16.62
C ALA A 288 -7.09 -4.44 -17.95
N PRO A 289 -6.78 -3.54 -18.91
CA PRO A 289 -6.24 -3.95 -20.20
C PRO A 289 -4.76 -4.34 -20.16
N ASP A 290 -4.06 -4.00 -19.06
CA ASP A 290 -2.60 -4.07 -18.92
C ASP A 290 -2.10 -5.26 -18.09
N TRP A 291 -2.97 -6.24 -17.79
CA TRP A 291 -2.53 -7.45 -17.12
C TRP A 291 -1.46 -8.17 -17.93
N GLN A 292 -0.32 -8.42 -17.31
CA GLN A 292 0.76 -9.22 -17.87
C GLN A 292 1.23 -10.28 -16.87
N THR A 293 1.81 -11.35 -17.40
CA THR A 293 2.47 -12.36 -16.59
C THR A 293 3.97 -12.10 -16.60
N ASN A 294 4.57 -11.92 -15.42
CA ASN A 294 6.00 -11.69 -15.29
C ASN A 294 6.82 -12.97 -15.52
N GLY A 295 8.15 -12.86 -15.55
CA GLY A 295 9.06 -13.96 -15.87
C GLY A 295 9.02 -15.16 -14.90
N VAL A 296 8.37 -15.03 -13.73
CA VAL A 296 8.15 -16.13 -12.78
C VAL A 296 6.70 -16.60 -12.72
N GLY A 297 5.86 -16.18 -13.67
CA GLY A 297 4.49 -16.67 -13.82
C GLY A 297 3.46 -15.96 -12.94
N ARG A 298 3.75 -14.75 -12.41
CA ARG A 298 2.80 -13.95 -11.63
C ARG A 298 2.13 -12.90 -12.50
N ASN A 299 0.81 -12.76 -12.36
CA ASN A 299 0.08 -11.68 -13.01
C ASN A 299 0.30 -10.38 -12.26
N VAL A 300 0.49 -9.30 -12.99
CA VAL A 300 0.70 -7.96 -12.46
C VAL A 300 0.17 -6.90 -13.43
N SER A 301 -0.35 -5.80 -12.91
CA SER A 301 -0.92 -4.66 -13.65
C SER A 301 -0.42 -3.35 -13.05
N HIS A 302 -0.27 -2.30 -13.86
CA HIS A 302 0.06 -0.95 -13.36
C HIS A 302 -1.09 -0.35 -12.55
N SER A 303 -2.34 -0.75 -12.84
CA SER A 303 -3.53 -0.25 -12.14
C SER A 303 -3.80 -0.97 -10.81
N PHE A 304 -3.43 -2.25 -10.70
CA PHE A 304 -3.83 -3.09 -9.58
C PHE A 304 -2.66 -3.80 -8.87
N GLY A 305 -1.42 -3.56 -9.29
CA GLY A 305 -0.28 -4.34 -8.78
C GLY A 305 -0.49 -5.84 -9.01
N TYR A 306 -0.25 -6.66 -7.98
CA TYR A 306 -0.46 -8.10 -8.04
C TYR A 306 -1.94 -8.51 -7.88
N GLY A 307 -2.83 -7.55 -7.63
CA GLY A 307 -4.28 -7.76 -7.56
C GLY A 307 -4.90 -7.35 -6.23
N LEU A 308 -6.12 -7.84 -6.01
CA LEU A 308 -6.89 -7.57 -4.79
C LEU A 308 -6.27 -8.30 -3.60
N MET A 309 -6.03 -7.61 -2.51
CA MET A 309 -5.56 -8.22 -1.26
C MET A 309 -6.57 -9.25 -0.73
N ASP A 310 -6.07 -10.38 -0.26
CA ASP A 310 -6.84 -11.50 0.28
C ASP A 310 -6.47 -11.72 1.74
N ALA A 311 -7.31 -11.24 2.65
CA ALA A 311 -7.03 -11.28 4.07
C ALA A 311 -6.84 -12.71 4.61
N TYR A 312 -7.69 -13.65 4.21
CA TYR A 312 -7.59 -15.02 4.69
C TYR A 312 -6.35 -15.73 4.15
N ALA A 313 -6.04 -15.56 2.86
CA ALA A 313 -4.85 -16.14 2.27
C ALA A 313 -3.57 -15.57 2.92
N MET A 314 -3.55 -14.27 3.25
CA MET A 314 -2.44 -13.65 3.98
C MET A 314 -2.29 -14.24 5.39
N VAL A 315 -3.38 -14.38 6.14
CA VAL A 315 -3.39 -15.00 7.48
C VAL A 315 -2.89 -16.45 7.44
N GLN A 316 -3.37 -17.26 6.50
CA GLN A 316 -2.94 -18.64 6.35
C GLN A 316 -1.45 -18.77 6.01
N LEU A 317 -0.98 -17.91 5.10
CA LEU A 317 0.43 -17.89 4.71
C LEU A 317 1.34 -17.37 5.83
N ALA A 318 0.89 -16.35 6.58
CA ALA A 318 1.62 -15.76 7.70
C ALA A 318 1.92 -16.73 8.82
N ARG A 319 0.99 -17.64 9.17
CA ARG A 319 1.12 -18.59 10.29
C ARG A 319 2.37 -19.47 10.22
N ASN A 320 2.74 -19.87 9.01
CA ASN A 320 3.88 -20.77 8.78
C ASN A 320 4.98 -20.07 7.96
N TRP A 321 4.98 -18.74 7.96
CA TRP A 321 5.94 -17.96 7.19
C TRP A 321 7.35 -18.12 7.77
N ILE A 322 8.30 -18.36 6.88
CA ILE A 322 9.72 -18.29 7.18
C ILE A 322 10.23 -16.94 6.71
N THR A 323 10.79 -16.17 7.62
CA THR A 323 11.34 -14.84 7.33
C THR A 323 12.28 -14.87 6.14
N VAL A 324 12.07 -13.93 5.22
CA VAL A 324 12.90 -13.80 4.03
C VAL A 324 14.37 -13.52 4.41
N PRO A 325 15.33 -14.03 3.62
CA PRO A 325 16.74 -13.73 3.85
C PRO A 325 17.03 -12.22 3.84
N GLU A 326 18.19 -11.85 4.37
CA GLU A 326 18.65 -10.47 4.38
C GLU A 326 18.55 -9.83 2.99
N GLN A 327 18.08 -8.58 2.95
CA GLN A 327 18.03 -7.81 1.71
C GLN A 327 19.41 -7.31 1.33
N HIS A 328 19.77 -7.54 0.09
CA HIS A 328 20.94 -6.94 -0.53
C HIS A 328 20.52 -5.92 -1.59
N LYS A 329 21.45 -5.01 -1.87
CA LYS A 329 21.29 -3.98 -2.90
C LYS A 329 22.50 -4.02 -3.81
N CYS A 330 22.29 -4.00 -5.11
CA CYS A 330 23.34 -3.67 -6.05
C CYS A 330 22.93 -2.54 -6.99
N GLU A 331 23.88 -1.72 -7.39
CA GLU A 331 23.66 -0.63 -8.34
C GLU A 331 24.64 -0.80 -9.51
N ILE A 332 24.09 -0.92 -10.71
CA ILE A 332 24.85 -1.06 -11.95
C ILE A 332 24.75 0.25 -12.73
N PRO A 333 25.78 1.08 -12.76
CA PRO A 333 25.78 2.27 -13.59
C PRO A 333 25.90 1.89 -15.07
N ALA A 334 25.09 2.54 -15.91
CA ALA A 334 25.29 2.45 -17.35
C ALA A 334 26.53 3.25 -17.77
N PRO A 335 27.18 2.88 -18.89
CA PRO A 335 28.26 3.69 -19.45
C PRO A 335 27.78 5.14 -19.63
N HIS A 336 28.60 6.09 -19.24
CA HIS A 336 28.27 7.52 -19.34
C HIS A 336 28.04 7.92 -20.80
N LEU A 337 26.81 8.30 -21.12
CA LEU A 337 26.37 8.65 -22.47
C LEU A 337 25.43 9.86 -22.42
N LEU A 338 25.92 11.01 -22.85
CA LEU A 338 25.02 12.11 -23.23
C LEU A 338 24.24 11.66 -24.47
N LYS A 339 23.01 11.17 -24.28
CA LYS A 339 22.18 10.66 -25.37
C LYS A 339 21.03 11.62 -25.69
N PRO A 340 21.09 12.31 -26.83
CA PRO A 340 19.95 13.13 -27.27
C PRO A 340 18.75 12.25 -27.62
N ILE A 341 17.56 12.71 -27.26
CA ILE A 341 16.28 12.08 -27.55
C ILE A 341 15.45 13.09 -28.34
N PRO A 342 15.52 13.07 -29.68
CA PRO A 342 14.77 13.99 -30.52
C PRO A 342 13.26 13.80 -30.36
N ALA A 343 12.50 14.84 -30.72
CA ALA A 343 11.04 14.73 -30.78
C ALA A 343 10.59 13.59 -31.71
N LYS A 344 9.49 12.94 -31.35
CA LYS A 344 8.89 11.81 -32.07
C LYS A 344 9.87 10.66 -32.33
N SER A 345 10.79 10.45 -31.39
CA SER A 345 11.75 9.37 -31.45
C SER A 345 11.80 8.54 -30.17
N VAL A 346 12.38 7.37 -30.28
CA VAL A 346 12.70 6.48 -29.15
C VAL A 346 14.19 6.23 -29.10
N VAL A 347 14.72 6.24 -27.91
CA VAL A 347 16.09 5.77 -27.63
C VAL A 347 15.98 4.46 -26.86
N VAL A 348 16.63 3.44 -27.39
CA VAL A 348 16.72 2.10 -26.78
C VAL A 348 18.14 1.89 -26.28
N LEU A 349 18.27 1.57 -25.00
CA LEU A 349 19.54 1.32 -24.33
C LEU A 349 19.53 -0.06 -23.69
N GLN A 350 20.65 -0.74 -23.74
CA GLN A 350 20.80 -2.05 -23.12
C GLN A 350 21.90 -2.02 -22.07
N LEU A 351 21.63 -2.66 -20.93
CA LEU A 351 22.56 -2.81 -19.83
C LEU A 351 22.69 -4.30 -19.49
N GLN A 352 23.90 -4.83 -19.64
CA GLN A 352 24.18 -6.22 -19.32
C GLN A 352 24.54 -6.36 -17.85
N VAL A 353 23.69 -7.01 -17.07
CA VAL A 353 23.95 -7.38 -15.68
C VAL A 353 24.56 -8.77 -15.65
N LYS A 354 25.85 -8.85 -15.32
CA LYS A 354 26.60 -10.11 -15.19
C LYS A 354 26.74 -10.54 -13.75
N GLU A 355 26.87 -9.56 -12.86
CA GLU A 355 27.08 -9.73 -11.44
C GLU A 355 26.20 -8.72 -10.70
N CYS A 356 25.64 -9.14 -9.57
CA CYS A 356 24.82 -8.33 -8.67
C CYS A 356 25.00 -8.94 -7.28
N GLU A 357 25.99 -8.48 -6.53
CA GLU A 357 26.38 -9.09 -5.28
C GLU A 357 25.21 -9.15 -4.30
N GLY A 358 24.93 -10.35 -3.79
CA GLY A 358 23.87 -10.58 -2.82
C GLY A 358 22.47 -10.65 -3.39
N VAL A 359 22.23 -10.32 -4.66
CA VAL A 359 20.90 -10.33 -5.28
C VAL A 359 20.84 -11.40 -6.38
N GLU A 360 20.15 -12.49 -6.14
CA GLU A 360 19.85 -13.54 -7.12
C GLU A 360 18.36 -13.59 -7.45
N VAL A 361 17.52 -13.09 -6.53
CA VAL A 361 16.08 -13.01 -6.65
C VAL A 361 15.63 -11.59 -6.35
N LEU A 362 14.98 -10.97 -7.31
CA LEU A 362 14.55 -9.57 -7.26
C LEU A 362 13.34 -9.37 -6.34
N GLU A 363 13.33 -8.23 -5.67
CA GLU A 363 12.19 -7.62 -5.00
C GLU A 363 11.84 -6.32 -5.72
N HIS A 364 12.55 -5.24 -5.45
CA HIS A 364 12.34 -3.93 -6.07
C HIS A 364 13.45 -3.65 -7.09
N VAL A 365 13.06 -3.01 -8.19
CA VAL A 365 13.97 -2.55 -9.23
C VAL A 365 13.75 -1.07 -9.45
N GLN A 366 14.83 -0.28 -9.42
CA GLN A 366 14.78 1.15 -9.72
C GLN A 366 15.67 1.48 -10.92
N ALA A 367 15.13 2.20 -11.88
CA ALA A 367 15.90 2.91 -12.88
C ALA A 367 16.11 4.34 -12.40
N LYS A 368 17.32 4.69 -11.96
CA LYS A 368 17.68 6.05 -11.55
C LYS A 368 18.11 6.84 -12.77
N LEU A 369 17.36 7.86 -13.11
CA LEU A 369 17.52 8.60 -14.35
C LEU A 369 17.81 10.07 -14.09
N THR A 370 18.76 10.63 -14.85
CA THR A 370 18.95 12.07 -14.99
C THR A 370 18.66 12.45 -16.43
N ILE A 371 17.51 13.09 -16.65
CA ILE A 371 17.01 13.46 -17.97
C ILE A 371 16.67 14.96 -17.98
N PHE A 372 17.28 15.70 -18.89
CA PHE A 372 16.84 17.03 -19.25
C PHE A 372 15.75 16.94 -20.32
N SER A 373 14.66 17.70 -20.21
CA SER A 373 13.61 17.79 -21.22
C SER A 373 13.05 19.19 -21.32
N GLN A 374 12.74 19.63 -22.53
CA GLN A 374 12.05 20.91 -22.75
C GLN A 374 10.59 20.90 -22.30
N ARG A 375 9.98 19.67 -22.25
CA ARG A 375 8.67 19.42 -21.69
C ARG A 375 8.69 18.02 -21.11
N ARG A 376 8.66 17.93 -19.78
CA ARG A 376 8.82 16.65 -19.05
C ARG A 376 7.69 15.66 -19.35
N GLY A 377 6.47 16.18 -19.50
CA GLY A 377 5.30 15.37 -19.80
C GLY A 377 5.28 14.68 -21.16
N ASP A 378 6.19 15.05 -22.08
CA ASP A 378 6.33 14.39 -23.38
C ASP A 378 7.12 13.06 -23.30
N LEU A 379 7.70 12.76 -22.13
CA LEU A 379 8.49 11.55 -21.94
C LEU A 379 7.59 10.37 -21.57
N ASN A 380 7.91 9.19 -22.16
CA ASN A 380 7.41 7.90 -21.75
C ASN A 380 8.61 6.97 -21.60
N ILE A 381 8.70 6.29 -20.46
CA ILE A 381 9.88 5.50 -20.09
C ILE A 381 9.43 4.08 -19.80
N GLN A 382 10.09 3.10 -20.43
CA GLN A 382 9.80 1.69 -20.26
C GLN A 382 11.09 0.92 -19.95
N LEU A 383 10.94 -0.12 -19.11
CA LEU A 383 12.04 -1.01 -18.76
C LEU A 383 11.62 -2.46 -19.04
N THR A 384 12.50 -3.23 -19.66
CA THR A 384 12.28 -4.65 -19.89
C THR A 384 13.35 -5.46 -19.17
N SER A 385 12.93 -6.42 -18.36
CA SER A 385 13.81 -7.32 -17.62
C SER A 385 14.42 -8.39 -18.54
N PRO A 386 15.51 -9.07 -18.11
CA PRO A 386 16.07 -10.20 -18.85
C PRO A 386 15.11 -11.37 -19.08
N MET A 387 14.10 -11.50 -18.22
CA MET A 387 13.07 -12.54 -18.33
C MET A 387 11.87 -12.12 -19.18
N GLY A 388 11.91 -10.91 -19.76
CA GLY A 388 10.92 -10.41 -20.71
C GLY A 388 9.78 -9.61 -20.09
N THR A 389 9.79 -9.36 -18.80
CA THR A 389 8.79 -8.49 -18.16
C THR A 389 9.02 -7.05 -18.58
N ARG A 390 8.06 -6.48 -19.32
CA ARG A 390 8.09 -5.09 -19.79
C ARG A 390 7.18 -4.24 -18.94
N VAL A 391 7.71 -3.13 -18.43
CA VAL A 391 7.01 -2.23 -17.51
C VAL A 391 7.11 -0.78 -17.96
N THR A 392 6.02 -0.03 -17.82
CA THR A 392 6.03 1.43 -17.98
C THR A 392 6.43 2.07 -16.66
N LEU A 393 7.60 2.68 -16.62
CA LEU A 393 8.11 3.41 -15.45
C LEU A 393 7.52 4.82 -15.38
N LEU A 394 7.31 5.45 -16.53
CA LEU A 394 6.67 6.76 -16.67
C LEU A 394 5.77 6.75 -17.90
N ALA A 395 4.48 6.98 -17.69
CA ALA A 395 3.54 7.25 -18.77
C ALA A 395 3.55 8.74 -19.16
N HIS A 396 3.00 9.05 -20.32
CA HIS A 396 2.84 10.43 -20.79
C HIS A 396 1.94 11.23 -19.83
N ARG A 397 2.41 12.42 -19.37
CA ARG A 397 1.68 13.31 -18.46
C ARG A 397 1.30 14.60 -19.20
N ALA A 398 0.05 14.66 -19.67
CA ALA A 398 -0.42 15.71 -20.57
C ALA A 398 -0.32 17.13 -19.98
N HIS A 399 -0.42 17.28 -18.66
CA HIS A 399 -0.38 18.55 -17.94
C HIS A 399 1.04 18.98 -17.55
N ASP A 400 2.03 18.10 -17.63
CA ASP A 400 3.40 18.39 -17.21
C ASP A 400 4.19 19.17 -18.26
N ASN A 401 4.18 20.50 -18.10
CA ASN A 401 4.92 21.43 -18.94
C ASN A 401 6.30 21.83 -18.35
N SER A 402 6.73 21.17 -17.29
CA SER A 402 8.00 21.45 -16.61
C SER A 402 9.19 21.25 -17.55
N ARG A 403 10.19 22.12 -17.39
CA ARG A 403 11.50 22.01 -18.06
C ARG A 403 12.58 21.46 -17.14
N SER A 404 12.24 21.15 -15.89
CA SER A 404 13.22 20.66 -14.89
C SER A 404 13.74 19.25 -15.20
N GLY A 405 13.01 18.48 -16.05
CA GLY A 405 13.35 17.10 -16.32
C GLY A 405 13.28 16.22 -15.06
N PHE A 406 14.20 15.26 -14.97
CA PHE A 406 14.40 14.40 -13.78
C PHE A 406 15.86 14.45 -13.35
N ASN A 407 16.12 14.60 -12.07
CA ASN A 407 17.46 14.62 -11.51
C ASN A 407 17.66 13.43 -10.55
N VAL A 408 18.37 12.41 -11.02
CA VAL A 408 18.66 11.16 -10.29
C VAL A 408 17.36 10.52 -9.74
N TRP A 409 16.24 10.69 -10.46
CA TRP A 409 14.93 10.20 -10.02
C TRP A 409 14.85 8.67 -10.12
N PRO A 410 14.50 7.97 -9.01
CA PRO A 410 14.51 6.51 -8.96
C PRO A 410 13.14 5.94 -9.35
N PHE A 411 12.82 5.87 -10.62
CA PHE A 411 11.60 5.19 -11.07
C PHE A 411 11.60 3.74 -10.62
N MET A 412 10.63 3.34 -9.81
CA MET A 412 10.58 2.03 -9.16
C MET A 412 9.58 1.10 -9.85
N SER A 413 9.91 -0.18 -9.88
CA SER A 413 9.00 -1.25 -10.30
C SER A 413 9.07 -2.44 -9.35
N VAL A 414 7.90 -3.00 -9.07
CA VAL A 414 7.70 -4.28 -8.37
C VAL A 414 7.34 -5.41 -9.34
N HIS A 415 7.20 -5.13 -10.65
CA HIS A 415 6.69 -6.10 -11.62
C HIS A 415 7.62 -7.30 -11.84
N SER A 416 8.93 -7.12 -11.66
CA SER A 416 9.94 -8.18 -11.80
C SER A 416 10.18 -8.96 -10.49
N TRP A 417 9.27 -8.88 -9.51
CA TRP A 417 9.42 -9.55 -8.22
C TRP A 417 9.57 -11.07 -8.38
N GLY A 418 10.65 -11.61 -7.85
CA GLY A 418 10.99 -13.03 -7.93
C GLY A 418 11.83 -13.41 -9.14
N GLU A 419 12.08 -12.51 -10.09
CA GLU A 419 12.91 -12.76 -11.25
C GLU A 419 14.41 -12.76 -10.90
N SER A 420 15.23 -13.31 -11.80
CA SER A 420 16.68 -13.19 -11.72
C SER A 420 17.14 -11.85 -12.29
N PRO A 421 18.10 -11.15 -11.66
CA PRO A 421 18.64 -9.90 -12.16
C PRO A 421 19.55 -10.07 -13.39
N PHE A 422 20.07 -11.28 -13.63
CA PHE A 422 21.15 -11.52 -14.58
C PHE A 422 20.68 -11.60 -16.01
N GLY A 423 21.34 -10.84 -16.88
CA GLY A 423 21.06 -10.79 -18.31
C GLY A 423 21.01 -9.37 -18.85
N THR A 424 20.35 -9.19 -19.98
CA THR A 424 20.25 -7.89 -20.65
C THR A 424 18.95 -7.20 -20.24
N TRP A 425 19.07 -6.07 -19.55
CA TRP A 425 18.01 -5.12 -19.30
C TRP A 425 17.90 -4.12 -20.45
N GLN A 426 16.70 -3.74 -20.84
CA GLN A 426 16.46 -2.78 -21.91
C GLN A 426 15.66 -1.59 -21.38
N LEU A 427 16.20 -0.39 -21.48
CA LEU A 427 15.54 0.88 -21.19
C LEU A 427 15.13 1.54 -22.49
N GLU A 428 13.86 1.88 -22.62
CA GLU A 428 13.32 2.63 -23.74
C GLU A 428 12.81 3.99 -23.25
N ILE A 429 13.25 5.07 -23.90
CA ILE A 429 12.80 6.43 -23.61
C ILE A 429 12.22 7.01 -24.87
N HIS A 430 10.91 7.22 -24.85
CA HIS A 430 10.15 7.86 -25.92
C HIS A 430 10.03 9.35 -25.63
N ASN A 431 10.18 10.18 -26.65
CA ASN A 431 9.90 11.60 -26.61
C ASN A 431 8.77 11.88 -27.60
N ASP A 432 7.54 11.95 -27.10
CA ASP A 432 6.34 12.16 -27.89
C ASP A 432 6.05 13.64 -28.20
N GLY A 433 7.00 14.51 -27.85
CA GLY A 433 6.93 15.95 -28.03
C GLY A 433 6.73 16.41 -29.48
N ARG A 434 6.42 17.70 -29.65
CA ARG A 434 6.29 18.33 -30.95
C ARG A 434 7.68 18.54 -31.58
N LEU A 435 7.71 18.85 -32.89
CA LEU A 435 8.90 18.90 -33.76
C LEU A 435 10.16 19.56 -33.19
N LEU A 436 10.05 20.50 -32.24
CA LEU A 436 11.19 21.17 -31.59
C LEU A 436 11.47 20.64 -30.16
N GLY A 437 10.67 19.70 -29.64
CA GLY A 437 10.86 19.14 -28.32
C GLY A 437 12.16 18.37 -28.24
N ARG A 438 13.08 18.78 -27.36
CA ARG A 438 14.36 18.09 -27.15
C ARG A 438 14.42 17.55 -25.74
N ALA A 439 14.89 16.31 -25.62
CA ALA A 439 15.29 15.73 -24.37
C ALA A 439 16.71 15.15 -24.48
N THR A 440 17.38 14.99 -23.36
CA THR A 440 18.72 14.41 -23.31
C THR A 440 18.85 13.58 -22.05
N LEU A 441 19.10 12.29 -22.21
CA LEU A 441 19.51 11.44 -21.10
C LEU A 441 20.98 11.77 -20.78
N GLN A 442 21.22 12.16 -19.54
CA GLN A 442 22.56 12.46 -19.04
C GLN A 442 23.22 11.22 -18.40
N ASN A 443 22.50 10.59 -17.47
CA ASN A 443 22.95 9.41 -16.77
C ASN A 443 21.79 8.47 -16.45
N TRP A 444 22.08 7.19 -16.31
CA TRP A 444 21.18 6.26 -15.68
C TRP A 444 21.94 5.11 -15.00
N SER A 445 21.31 4.54 -13.98
CA SER A 445 21.77 3.32 -13.32
C SER A 445 20.56 2.45 -13.00
N LEU A 446 20.82 1.16 -12.89
CA LEU A 446 19.84 0.17 -12.45
C LEU A 446 20.17 -0.22 -11.02
N VAL A 447 19.25 0.03 -10.09
CA VAL A 447 19.36 -0.37 -8.69
C VAL A 447 18.42 -1.54 -8.46
N MET A 448 18.95 -2.62 -7.94
CA MET A 448 18.22 -3.86 -7.71
C MET A 448 18.33 -4.24 -6.24
N TYR A 449 17.17 -4.55 -5.65
CA TYR A 449 17.03 -5.02 -4.28
C TYR A 449 16.49 -6.45 -4.30
N GLY A 450 16.98 -7.28 -3.39
CA GLY A 450 16.54 -8.67 -3.32
C GLY A 450 17.39 -9.51 -2.38
N SER A 451 17.39 -10.81 -2.59
CA SER A 451 18.09 -11.77 -1.72
C SER A 451 18.90 -12.81 -2.51
N LYS A 452 19.79 -13.54 -1.83
CA LYS A 452 20.61 -14.62 -2.44
C LYS A 452 19.84 -15.89 -2.75
N GLN A 453 18.72 -16.15 -2.11
CA GLN A 453 18.05 -17.45 -2.19
C GLN A 453 16.58 -17.32 -2.58
N PHE A 454 16.11 -18.31 -3.33
CA PHE A 454 14.69 -18.55 -3.51
C PHE A 454 14.08 -19.05 -2.20
N LEU A 455 13.05 -18.38 -1.72
CA LEU A 455 12.25 -18.91 -0.62
C LEU A 455 11.52 -20.17 -1.11
N PRO A 456 11.57 -21.30 -0.36
CA PRO A 456 10.76 -22.45 -0.67
C PRO A 456 9.30 -22.03 -0.74
N THR A 457 8.64 -22.25 -1.87
CA THR A 457 7.19 -22.11 -1.97
C THR A 457 6.57 -23.16 -1.07
N ALA A 458 5.94 -22.76 0.03
CA ALA A 458 4.98 -23.60 0.69
C ALA A 458 3.89 -23.92 -0.37
N SER A 459 3.78 -25.21 -0.73
CA SER A 459 2.86 -25.66 -1.75
C SER A 459 1.42 -25.48 -1.27
N HIS A 460 0.75 -24.46 -1.76
CA HIS A 460 -0.71 -24.45 -1.84
C HIS A 460 -1.07 -24.63 -3.31
N ASN A 461 -1.50 -25.86 -3.63
CA ASN A 461 -2.17 -26.28 -4.87
C ASN A 461 -1.79 -25.54 -6.16
N GLY A 462 -0.61 -25.81 -6.65
CA GLY A 462 -0.14 -25.38 -7.96
C GLY A 462 1.27 -25.91 -8.16
N ASP A 463 1.47 -26.71 -9.18
CA ASP A 463 2.70 -27.45 -9.47
C ASP A 463 4.00 -26.65 -9.24
N PRO A 464 5.05 -27.31 -8.73
CA PRO A 464 6.34 -26.67 -8.56
C PRO A 464 6.92 -26.34 -9.92
N ILE A 465 7.22 -25.07 -10.17
CA ILE A 465 8.03 -24.66 -11.32
C ILE A 465 9.40 -25.32 -11.16
N ARG A 466 9.61 -26.43 -11.85
CA ARG A 466 10.91 -27.07 -12.00
C ARG A 466 11.79 -26.13 -12.83
N ILE A 467 12.59 -25.29 -12.20
CA ILE A 467 13.70 -24.65 -12.89
C ILE A 467 14.70 -25.77 -13.23
N SER A 468 14.73 -26.15 -14.50
CA SER A 468 15.70 -27.09 -15.04
C SER A 468 17.08 -26.50 -14.83
N LYS A 469 17.89 -27.14 -13.98
CA LYS A 469 19.33 -26.85 -13.90
C LYS A 469 19.91 -27.05 -15.29
N ASN A 470 20.38 -25.96 -15.91
CA ASN A 470 21.11 -26.00 -17.17
C ASN A 470 22.26 -26.98 -17.05
N LYS A 471 22.12 -28.14 -17.69
CA LYS A 471 23.23 -29.05 -17.93
C LYS A 471 24.16 -28.37 -18.93
N THR A 472 25.33 -27.98 -18.46
CA THR A 472 26.49 -27.61 -19.26
C THR A 472 26.70 -28.65 -20.34
N PHE A 473 26.57 -28.23 -21.60
CA PHE A 473 26.91 -29.03 -22.78
C PHE A 473 28.43 -29.21 -22.85
N ASN A 474 28.95 -30.31 -22.32
CA ASN A 474 30.27 -30.80 -22.67
C ASN A 474 30.20 -31.55 -24.00
N LYS A 475 30.68 -30.91 -25.07
CA LYS A 475 30.97 -31.56 -26.35
C LYS A 475 32.09 -32.57 -26.16
N LYS A 476 31.79 -33.87 -26.05
CA LYS A 476 32.71 -34.95 -26.39
C LYS A 476 32.30 -35.52 -27.73
N LYS A 477 33.18 -35.31 -28.73
CA LYS A 477 33.19 -36.05 -29.99
C LYS A 477 33.34 -37.54 -29.71
N ASN A 478 32.42 -38.37 -30.22
CA ASN A 478 32.74 -39.72 -30.57
C ASN A 478 32.05 -40.12 -31.87
N LYS A 479 32.92 -40.44 -32.86
CA LYS A 479 32.58 -41.15 -34.11
C LYS A 479 32.35 -42.62 -33.76
N ASN A 480 31.31 -43.28 -34.24
CA ASN A 480 31.34 -44.42 -35.16
C ASN A 480 30.03 -45.22 -35.24
N LYS A 481 29.72 -45.50 -36.51
CA LYS A 481 29.20 -46.71 -37.15
C LYS A 481 27.73 -47.14 -37.00
N ILE A 482 27.12 -46.93 -38.11
CA ILE A 482 26.14 -47.69 -38.91
C ILE A 482 25.90 -49.16 -38.49
N LYS A 483 24.59 -49.54 -38.37
CA LYS A 483 24.02 -50.68 -39.07
C LYS A 483 22.49 -50.69 -39.03
N ASN A 484 21.95 -50.88 -40.24
CA ASN A 484 20.55 -51.09 -40.59
C ASN A 484 19.92 -52.32 -39.91
N LYS A 485 18.59 -52.26 -39.65
CA LYS A 485 17.66 -53.28 -40.15
C LYS A 485 16.21 -52.83 -40.03
N HIS A 486 15.51 -53.16 -41.12
CA HIS A 486 14.10 -53.01 -41.46
C HIS A 486 13.10 -53.62 -40.43
N SER A 487 11.91 -53.06 -40.30
CA SER A 487 10.65 -53.58 -40.92
C SER A 487 9.45 -52.73 -40.45
N SER A 488 8.80 -52.19 -41.38
CA SER A 488 7.44 -52.12 -41.91
C SER A 488 6.26 -52.56 -41.02
N LYS A 489 5.26 -51.64 -40.98
CA LYS A 489 3.80 -51.77 -41.28
C LYS A 489 3.12 -50.48 -40.79
N LEU A 490 2.69 -49.63 -41.60
CA LEU A 490 1.44 -49.45 -42.40
C LEU A 490 0.14 -49.52 -41.59
N ILE A 491 -0.66 -48.51 -41.82
CA ILE A 491 -2.13 -48.36 -41.89
C ILE A 491 -2.59 -47.22 -40.98
N THR A 492 -3.38 -46.19 -41.30
CA THR A 492 -4.04 -45.66 -42.50
C THR A 492 -4.58 -44.27 -42.18
N THR A 493 -4.61 -43.47 -43.18
CA THR A 493 -5.23 -42.16 -43.36
C THR A 493 -6.69 -42.08 -42.97
N THR A 494 -7.14 -40.93 -42.45
CA THR A 494 -8.38 -40.32 -42.94
C THR A 494 -8.28 -38.79 -42.94
N ARG A 495 -8.65 -38.27 -44.10
CA ARG A 495 -8.64 -36.86 -44.49
C ARG A 495 -9.91 -36.12 -44.03
N LEU A 496 -9.72 -34.80 -43.90
CA LEU A 496 -10.67 -33.67 -43.90
C LEU A 496 -11.90 -33.80 -44.81
N PRO A 497 -12.91 -32.90 -44.61
CA PRO A 497 -13.09 -31.95 -45.70
C PRO A 497 -13.20 -30.47 -45.26
N LYS A 498 -12.65 -29.64 -46.17
CA LYS A 498 -12.91 -28.21 -46.31
C LYS A 498 -14.30 -27.99 -46.86
N ILE A 499 -15.01 -26.97 -46.34
CA ILE A 499 -16.09 -26.34 -47.11
C ILE A 499 -15.80 -24.83 -47.13
N GLN A 500 -15.58 -24.37 -48.38
CA GLN A 500 -15.71 -22.96 -48.76
C GLN A 500 -17.18 -22.71 -49.08
N ASN A 501 -17.72 -21.55 -48.69
CA ASN A 501 -18.67 -20.86 -49.52
C ASN A 501 -18.61 -19.35 -49.32
N LYS A 502 -18.43 -18.71 -50.46
CA LYS A 502 -18.56 -17.28 -50.71
C LYS A 502 -20.05 -16.93 -50.86
N SER A 503 -20.48 -15.79 -50.30
CA SER A 503 -21.47 -14.99 -50.99
C SER A 503 -21.30 -13.52 -50.65
N LYS A 504 -21.15 -12.74 -51.69
CA LYS A 504 -21.20 -11.28 -51.77
C LYS A 504 -22.64 -10.81 -51.59
N PHE A 505 -22.87 -9.75 -50.86
CA PHE A 505 -23.91 -8.77 -51.22
C PHE A 505 -23.47 -7.37 -50.82
N LYS A 506 -23.63 -6.47 -51.78
CA LYS A 506 -23.40 -5.03 -51.68
C LYS A 506 -24.76 -4.29 -51.58
N PRO A 507 -24.79 -2.99 -51.42
CA PRO A 507 -25.64 -2.26 -50.47
C PRO A 507 -26.84 -1.58 -51.15
N ASN A 508 -27.78 -1.12 -50.34
CA ASN A 508 -28.76 -0.13 -50.80
C ASN A 508 -29.00 0.93 -49.71
N ASN A 509 -28.71 2.16 -50.10
CA ASN A 509 -29.24 3.39 -49.53
C ASN A 509 -30.59 3.74 -50.22
N PRO A 510 -31.49 4.45 -49.58
CA PRO A 510 -31.71 5.86 -49.80
C PRO A 510 -32.09 6.58 -48.46
N GLY A 511 -31.69 7.78 -48.13
CA GLY A 511 -31.82 9.06 -48.77
C GLY A 511 -32.96 9.88 -48.18
N LEU A 512 -32.67 11.17 -47.89
CA LEU A 512 -33.58 12.30 -47.54
C LEU A 512 -33.57 12.67 -46.07
N THR A 513 -33.42 13.90 -45.64
CA THR A 513 -33.27 15.29 -46.10
C THR A 513 -33.13 16.20 -44.88
N ASN A 514 -32.34 17.24 -45.10
CA ASN A 514 -32.21 18.50 -44.36
C ASN A 514 -33.35 18.98 -43.47
N LYS A 515 -33.00 19.55 -42.29
CA LYS A 515 -33.40 20.91 -41.96
C LYS A 515 -32.42 21.55 -41.00
N LYS A 516 -31.86 22.68 -41.47
CA LYS A 516 -31.21 23.72 -40.69
C LYS A 516 -32.26 24.51 -39.92
N GLU A 517 -32.01 24.84 -38.69
CA GLU A 517 -32.47 26.12 -38.14
C GLU A 517 -31.40 26.69 -37.21
N SER A 518 -30.96 27.87 -37.60
CA SER A 518 -30.11 28.83 -36.94
C SER A 518 -30.98 29.75 -36.07
N ILE A 519 -30.58 30.01 -34.82
CA ILE A 519 -30.95 31.26 -34.15
C ILE A 519 -29.77 31.71 -33.30
N SER A 520 -29.43 32.94 -33.57
CA SER A 520 -28.48 33.91 -33.19
C SER A 520 -28.60 34.44 -31.74
N ASN A 521 -27.42 34.79 -31.23
CA ASN A 521 -27.04 36.00 -30.47
C ASN A 521 -27.93 36.52 -29.33
N LYS A 522 -27.31 36.71 -28.15
CA LYS A 522 -27.00 38.08 -27.65
C LYS A 522 -26.01 38.04 -26.47
N LYS A 523 -25.09 38.94 -26.56
CA LYS A 523 -24.16 39.47 -25.55
C LYS A 523 -24.92 40.01 -24.33
N ASP A 524 -24.30 39.93 -23.14
CA ASP A 524 -24.04 41.15 -22.38
C ASP A 524 -22.91 40.91 -21.38
N SER A 525 -22.03 41.86 -21.43
CA SER A 525 -20.84 42.15 -20.62
C SER A 525 -21.25 42.70 -19.23
N ASN A 526 -20.49 42.40 -18.18
CA ASN A 526 -20.08 43.45 -17.27
C ASN A 526 -18.83 43.07 -16.47
N ILE A 527 -17.87 43.94 -16.59
CA ILE A 527 -16.58 44.10 -15.94
C ILE A 527 -16.80 44.68 -14.54
N ILE A 528 -16.11 44.18 -13.52
CA ILE A 528 -15.58 45.06 -12.45
C ILE A 528 -14.20 44.50 -12.03
N SER A 529 -13.19 45.31 -12.28
CA SER A 529 -11.84 45.22 -11.76
C SER A 529 -11.72 45.97 -10.44
N SER A 530 -10.94 45.45 -9.51
CA SER A 530 -10.26 46.32 -8.55
C SER A 530 -8.87 45.78 -8.22
N LYS A 531 -7.90 46.57 -8.67
CA LYS A 531 -6.49 46.54 -8.29
C LYS A 531 -6.35 47.06 -6.86
N ASN A 532 -5.47 46.48 -6.06
CA ASN A 532 -4.64 47.27 -5.16
C ASN A 532 -3.24 46.69 -5.07
N LYS A 533 -2.29 47.49 -5.48
CA LYS A 533 -0.85 47.37 -5.26
C LYS A 533 -0.52 48.00 -3.90
N HIS A 534 0.37 47.40 -3.12
CA HIS A 534 1.30 48.18 -2.31
C HIS A 534 2.69 47.53 -2.35
N LEU A 535 3.61 48.31 -2.91
CA LEU A 535 5.06 48.20 -2.75
C LEU A 535 5.45 48.73 -1.36
N VAL A 536 6.43 48.12 -0.71
CA VAL A 536 7.45 48.81 0.09
C VAL A 536 8.79 48.08 0.01
N ASN A 537 9.83 48.88 -0.18
CA ASN A 537 11.23 48.62 -0.49
C ASN A 537 12.07 48.03 0.67
N SER A 538 12.99 47.21 0.25
CA SER A 538 14.44 47.09 0.57
C SER A 538 15.05 47.85 1.75
N THR A 539 15.91 47.13 2.51
CA THR A 539 17.29 47.61 2.77
C THR A 539 18.23 46.44 3.05
N ASN A 540 19.38 46.51 2.41
CA ASN A 540 20.59 45.70 2.57
C ASN A 540 21.24 45.91 3.93
N SER A 541 21.87 44.87 4.49
CA SER A 541 23.22 45.02 5.03
C SER A 541 23.96 43.69 5.10
N SER A 542 25.08 43.70 4.47
CA SER A 542 26.16 42.70 4.49
C SER A 542 26.83 42.59 5.87
N ASN A 543 27.20 41.39 6.29
CA ASN A 543 28.50 41.20 6.95
C ASN A 543 29.02 39.76 6.80
N LYS A 544 30.25 39.73 6.30
CA LYS A 544 31.17 38.57 6.27
C LYS A 544 31.73 38.32 7.67
N ASN A 545 31.89 37.05 8.05
CA ASN A 545 33.16 36.57 8.61
C ASN A 545 33.17 35.05 8.83
N LYS A 546 34.08 34.41 8.12
CA LYS A 546 35.18 33.49 8.48
C LYS A 546 34.88 32.30 9.40
N THR A 547 35.09 31.13 8.79
CA THR A 547 35.47 29.83 9.38
C THR A 547 36.68 29.89 10.31
N PRO A 548 36.81 28.94 11.26
CA PRO A 548 37.93 28.01 11.11
C PRO A 548 37.55 26.52 11.34
N LEU A 549 38.28 25.69 10.61
CA LEU A 549 38.47 24.26 10.82
C LEU A 549 39.10 23.98 12.18
N ILE A 550 38.67 22.91 12.86
CA ILE A 550 39.55 22.08 13.72
C ILE A 550 39.13 20.62 13.62
N SER A 551 40.13 19.78 13.57
CA SER A 551 40.21 18.34 13.34
C SER A 551 39.87 17.50 14.58
N THR A 552 39.33 16.30 14.29
CA THR A 552 39.56 14.97 14.90
C THR A 552 39.90 14.80 16.40
N THR A 553 39.15 13.96 17.13
CA THR A 553 39.52 12.62 17.62
C THR A 553 38.47 12.07 18.60
N THR A 554 38.06 10.88 18.34
CA THR A 554 37.68 9.68 19.14
C THR A 554 37.27 9.79 20.62
N THR A 555 36.22 8.98 20.89
CA THR A 555 35.91 8.12 22.06
C THR A 555 35.09 8.75 23.22
N ASP A 556 33.99 8.10 23.43
CA ASP A 556 33.32 7.60 24.62
C ASP A 556 31.82 7.90 24.65
N VAL A 557 31.06 6.81 24.56
CA VAL A 557 29.60 6.80 24.67
C VAL A 557 29.23 6.71 26.15
N SER A 558 28.56 7.72 26.66
CA SER A 558 27.88 7.70 27.96
C SER A 558 26.44 8.19 27.76
N PRO A 559 25.42 7.52 28.35
CA PRO A 559 24.03 7.89 28.13
C PRO A 559 23.63 9.12 28.95
N TYR A 560 23.09 10.13 28.27
CA TYR A 560 22.47 11.29 28.91
C TYR A 560 20.98 11.35 28.57
N PHE A 561 20.15 11.55 29.60
CA PHE A 561 18.74 11.92 29.45
C PHE A 561 18.60 13.44 29.59
N TYR A 562 17.72 14.05 28.77
CA TYR A 562 17.43 15.48 28.82
C TYR A 562 16.01 15.69 29.36
N ALA A 563 15.88 16.55 30.37
CA ALA A 563 14.60 17.07 30.80
C ALA A 563 14.50 18.54 30.38
N VAL A 564 13.40 18.90 29.70
CA VAL A 564 13.12 20.27 29.28
C VAL A 564 12.12 20.89 30.25
N SER A 565 12.47 21.98 30.93
CA SER A 565 11.52 22.86 31.58
C SER A 565 11.62 24.24 30.92
N ASN A 566 10.49 24.85 30.65
CA ASN A 566 10.40 26.18 30.08
C ASN A 566 11.03 27.23 31.01
N SER A 567 11.99 27.98 30.47
CA SER A 567 12.71 29.12 31.05
C SER A 567 13.96 28.76 31.88
N ASN A 568 15.07 28.51 31.21
CA ASN A 568 16.46 28.85 31.54
C ASN A 568 17.46 27.83 30.98
N PRO A 569 18.76 28.15 30.81
CA PRO A 569 19.68 27.35 30.02
C PRO A 569 19.92 25.95 30.61
N ILE A 570 20.08 25.00 29.71
CA ILE A 570 20.27 23.57 29.93
C ILE A 570 21.33 23.31 31.04
N GLN A 571 20.93 22.78 32.20
CA GLN A 571 21.83 22.20 33.17
C GLN A 571 21.88 20.68 33.02
N LYS A 572 23.09 20.13 32.91
CA LYS A 572 23.34 18.70 32.96
C LYS A 572 23.07 18.15 34.35
N ILE A 573 22.04 17.32 34.49
CA ILE A 573 21.80 16.59 35.76
C ILE A 573 22.38 15.18 35.60
N LYS A 574 23.33 14.85 36.46
CA LYS A 574 23.90 13.51 36.59
C LYS A 574 23.10 12.77 37.64
N LEU A 575 22.32 11.79 37.27
CA LEU A 575 21.63 10.90 38.22
C LEU A 575 22.64 9.94 38.87
N ASP A 576 22.59 9.82 40.18
CA ASP A 576 23.41 8.85 40.90
C ASP A 576 22.90 7.42 40.71
N GLN A 577 23.81 6.47 40.92
CA GLN A 577 23.51 5.04 40.73
C GLN A 577 22.44 4.49 41.69
N ASP A 578 22.20 5.15 42.81
CA ASP A 578 21.24 4.68 43.80
C ASP A 578 19.81 5.09 43.43
N SER A 579 19.61 6.25 42.82
CA SER A 579 18.32 6.68 42.25
C SER A 579 17.88 5.75 41.14
N VAL A 580 18.79 5.30 40.27
CA VAL A 580 18.50 4.31 39.19
C VAL A 580 18.18 2.94 39.81
N ARG A 581 18.86 2.53 40.89
CA ARG A 581 18.57 1.28 41.59
C ARG A 581 17.21 1.29 42.30
N GLN A 582 16.81 2.41 42.88
CA GLN A 582 15.48 2.55 43.49
C GLN A 582 14.36 2.47 42.42
N TYR A 583 14.53 3.11 41.29
CA TYR A 583 13.57 3.04 40.17
C TYR A 583 13.43 1.60 39.65
N LEU A 584 14.54 0.91 39.46
CA LEU A 584 14.54 -0.50 39.00
C LEU A 584 13.96 -1.48 40.05
N LYS A 585 14.06 -1.17 41.34
CA LYS A 585 13.36 -1.92 42.41
C LYS A 585 11.86 -1.67 42.42
N PHE A 586 11.42 -0.44 42.14
CA PHE A 586 10.01 -0.09 42.04
C PHE A 586 9.33 -0.81 40.87
N VAL A 587 9.98 -0.88 39.69
CA VAL A 587 9.47 -1.57 38.48
C VAL A 587 9.42 -3.09 38.70
N LYS A 588 10.29 -3.71 39.48
CA LYS A 588 10.28 -5.16 39.78
C LYS A 588 9.14 -5.64 40.68
N ASN A 589 8.46 -4.75 41.39
CA ASN A 589 7.41 -5.11 42.36
C ASN A 589 5.98 -4.88 41.82
N ILE A 590 5.81 -4.60 40.53
CA ILE A 590 4.49 -4.50 39.90
C ILE A 590 4.08 -5.89 39.42
N THR A 591 3.29 -6.59 40.24
CA THR A 591 2.63 -7.83 39.83
C THR A 591 1.33 -7.45 39.14
N ILE A 592 1.28 -7.59 37.81
CA ILE A 592 0.06 -7.40 37.03
C ILE A 592 -0.70 -8.72 37.00
N THR A 593 -1.82 -8.79 37.73
CA THR A 593 -2.77 -9.91 37.68
C THR A 593 -3.77 -9.64 36.57
N TYR A 594 -3.71 -10.45 35.52
CA TYR A 594 -4.76 -10.46 34.47
C TYR A 594 -5.91 -11.35 34.93
N PRO A 595 -7.17 -10.92 34.85
CA PRO A 595 -8.31 -11.82 35.01
C PRO A 595 -8.39 -12.76 33.80
N ILE A 596 -8.30 -14.06 34.02
CA ILE A 596 -8.57 -15.08 33.00
C ILE A 596 -10.08 -15.13 32.79
N MET A 597 -10.56 -14.61 31.68
CA MET A 597 -11.94 -14.81 31.24
C MET A 597 -12.09 -16.20 30.63
N ILE A 598 -12.79 -17.07 31.32
CA ILE A 598 -13.20 -18.37 30.79
C ILE A 598 -14.41 -18.11 29.86
N PRO A 599 -14.40 -18.58 28.60
CA PRO A 599 -15.56 -18.39 27.71
C PRO A 599 -16.80 -19.07 28.31
N SER A 600 -17.94 -18.38 28.26
CA SER A 600 -19.19 -18.93 28.74
C SER A 600 -19.57 -20.21 27.98
N ARG A 601 -20.21 -21.16 28.69
CA ARG A 601 -20.66 -22.45 28.10
C ARG A 601 -21.59 -22.27 26.89
N ASP A 602 -22.16 -21.10 26.69
CA ASP A 602 -23.11 -20.80 25.59
C ASP A 602 -22.38 -20.54 24.26
N ALA A 603 -21.19 -19.98 24.27
CA ALA A 603 -20.37 -19.80 23.06
C ALA A 603 -19.94 -21.14 22.43
N VAL A 604 -19.64 -22.14 23.28
CA VAL A 604 -19.31 -23.50 22.83
C VAL A 604 -20.51 -24.25 22.27
N LYS A 605 -21.71 -23.98 22.80
CA LYS A 605 -22.96 -24.57 22.28
C LYS A 605 -23.32 -24.02 20.90
N THR A 606 -23.18 -22.71 20.69
CA THR A 606 -23.49 -22.07 19.40
C THR A 606 -22.55 -22.57 18.30
N TYR A 607 -21.27 -22.73 18.59
CA TYR A 607 -20.29 -23.28 17.65
C TYR A 607 -20.59 -24.73 17.25
N ASN A 608 -20.93 -25.57 18.21
CA ASN A 608 -21.26 -26.99 17.94
C ASN A 608 -22.59 -27.13 17.18
N THR A 609 -23.56 -26.25 17.38
CA THR A 609 -24.83 -26.22 16.63
C THR A 609 -24.60 -25.80 15.18
N PHE A 610 -23.70 -24.84 14.94
CA PHE A 610 -23.34 -24.39 13.58
C PHE A 610 -22.60 -25.49 12.80
N LYS A 611 -21.66 -26.19 13.43
CA LYS A 611 -20.90 -27.28 12.82
C LYS A 611 -21.78 -28.50 12.47
N ASN A 612 -22.78 -28.78 13.29
CA ASN A 612 -23.75 -29.85 13.02
C ASN A 612 -24.73 -29.47 11.89
N ASN A 613 -25.08 -28.21 11.75
CA ASN A 613 -25.95 -27.74 10.66
C ASN A 613 -25.22 -27.73 9.30
N GLN A 614 -23.92 -27.55 9.25
CA GLN A 614 -23.15 -27.69 8.00
C GLN A 614 -23.04 -29.17 7.57
N LYS A 615 -22.80 -30.10 8.49
CA LYS A 615 -22.80 -31.54 8.18
C LYS A 615 -24.17 -32.09 7.73
N LEU A 616 -25.26 -31.46 8.16
CA LEU A 616 -26.63 -31.82 7.73
C LEU A 616 -26.96 -31.24 6.34
N LYS A 617 -26.38 -30.11 5.92
CA LYS A 617 -26.55 -29.56 4.55
C LYS A 617 -25.82 -30.36 3.48
N GLU A 618 -24.74 -31.04 3.81
CA GLU A 618 -24.05 -31.94 2.87
C GLU A 618 -24.75 -33.29 2.66
N LYS A 619 -25.62 -33.69 3.61
CA LYS A 619 -26.39 -34.95 3.51
C LYS A 619 -27.83 -34.81 2.99
N SER A 620 -28.32 -33.57 2.75
CA SER A 620 -29.72 -33.32 2.33
C SER A 620 -29.89 -33.05 0.85
N ARG A 621 -29.09 -33.65 -0.02
CA ARG A 621 -29.36 -33.67 -1.48
C ARG A 621 -30.24 -34.84 -1.94
N ASP A 622 -30.61 -35.74 -1.04
CA ASP A 622 -31.63 -36.76 -1.35
C ASP A 622 -32.62 -36.87 -0.19
N ILE A 623 -33.90 -36.74 -0.55
CA ILE A 623 -35.14 -37.00 0.19
C ILE A 623 -35.96 -35.73 0.51
N ASN A 624 -36.92 -35.51 -0.36
CA ASN A 624 -38.17 -34.79 -0.13
C ASN A 624 -39.10 -35.61 0.73
N THR A 625 -39.53 -35.12 1.89
CA THR A 625 -40.90 -35.29 2.43
C THR A 625 -41.08 -34.54 3.76
N SER A 626 -42.23 -33.93 3.86
CA SER A 626 -42.84 -33.13 4.90
C SER A 626 -42.84 -33.74 6.31
N ARG A 627 -42.68 -32.92 7.35
CA ARG A 627 -43.57 -32.86 8.53
C ARG A 627 -43.26 -31.67 9.45
N ASN A 628 -44.33 -30.97 9.83
CA ASN A 628 -44.39 -29.86 10.77
C ASN A 628 -44.09 -30.31 12.21
N VAL A 629 -43.30 -29.53 12.94
CA VAL A 629 -43.23 -29.59 14.40
C VAL A 629 -43.30 -28.17 14.98
N LYS A 630 -44.36 -27.91 15.74
CA LYS A 630 -44.56 -26.74 16.58
C LYS A 630 -43.67 -26.84 17.82
N VAL A 631 -42.92 -25.78 18.15
CA VAL A 631 -42.23 -25.66 19.44
C VAL A 631 -42.84 -24.49 20.22
N THR A 632 -43.34 -24.78 21.41
CA THR A 632 -43.90 -23.86 22.38
C THR A 632 -42.79 -23.33 23.30
N LEU A 633 -42.67 -22.03 23.41
CA LEU A 633 -41.76 -21.34 24.34
C LEU A 633 -42.49 -21.05 25.65
N GLN A 634 -41.98 -21.55 26.76
CA GLN A 634 -42.33 -21.09 28.11
C GLN A 634 -41.28 -20.06 28.59
N LYS A 635 -41.80 -18.91 29.03
CA LYS A 635 -41.05 -17.88 29.75
C LYS A 635 -40.97 -18.22 31.21
N THR A 636 -39.83 -18.12 31.85
CA THR A 636 -39.70 -17.92 33.28
C THR A 636 -38.76 -16.75 33.55
N THR A 637 -39.34 -15.75 34.21
CA THR A 637 -38.72 -14.57 34.79
C THR A 637 -38.28 -14.86 36.21
N GLU A 638 -37.02 -14.59 36.59
CA GLU A 638 -36.68 -14.23 37.96
C GLU A 638 -35.34 -13.45 37.97
N VAL A 639 -35.40 -12.24 38.59
CA VAL A 639 -34.31 -11.30 38.81
C VAL A 639 -33.95 -11.37 40.30
N PRO A 640 -32.71 -11.51 40.70
CA PRO A 640 -32.32 -11.28 42.10
C PRO A 640 -31.80 -9.84 42.27
N THR A 641 -32.46 -9.13 43.19
CA THR A 641 -32.10 -7.82 43.73
C THR A 641 -30.91 -7.91 44.66
N VAL A 642 -29.85 -7.13 44.42
CA VAL A 642 -28.75 -6.91 45.39
C VAL A 642 -28.98 -5.59 46.13
N LYS A 643 -29.07 -5.67 47.45
CA LYS A 643 -29.13 -4.50 48.36
C LYS A 643 -27.73 -3.91 48.58
N THR A 644 -27.62 -2.61 48.32
CA THR A 644 -26.47 -1.78 48.72
C THR A 644 -26.72 -1.20 50.10
N THR A 645 -25.79 -1.45 51.03
CA THR A 645 -25.73 -0.76 52.31
C THR A 645 -24.67 0.36 52.21
N ALA A 646 -25.10 1.58 52.36
CA ALA A 646 -24.22 2.75 52.49
C ALA A 646 -23.77 2.92 53.94
N GLN A 647 -22.45 3.07 54.13
CA GLN A 647 -21.92 3.64 55.39
C GLN A 647 -21.33 5.02 55.11
N LYS A 648 -21.92 5.99 55.78
CA LYS A 648 -21.40 7.36 55.96
C LYS A 648 -20.27 7.35 57.00
N GLY A 649 -19.15 7.96 56.68
CA GLY A 649 -18.13 8.35 57.65
C GLY A 649 -17.71 9.78 57.37
N SER A 650 -17.95 10.64 58.30
CA SER A 650 -17.74 12.09 58.26
C SER A 650 -16.43 12.52 58.93
N LEU A 651 -15.95 13.72 58.52
CA LEU A 651 -15.10 14.68 59.24
C LEU A 651 -13.57 14.43 59.15
N GLY A 652 -12.76 15.40 58.92
CA GLY A 652 -12.75 16.82 59.20
C GLY A 652 -11.34 17.39 59.15
N LYS A 653 -11.28 18.64 58.77
CA LYS A 653 -10.20 19.64 58.76
C LYS A 653 -9.23 19.64 57.59
#